data_e86e07f2647d7fd3267df0f1bc628de5
#
_entry.id   e86e07f2647d7fd3267df0f1bc628de5
#
_cell.length_a   1.000
_cell.length_b   1.000
_cell.length_c   1.000
_cell.angle_alpha   90.00
_cell.angle_beta   90.00
_cell.angle_gamma   90.00
#
_symmetry.space_group_name_H-M   'P 1'
#
loop_
_entity.id
_entity.type
_entity.pdbx_description
1 polymer ?
#
loop_
_entity_poly.entity_id
_entity_poly.type
_entity_poly.pdbx_seq_one_letter_code
_entity_poly.pdbx_strand_id
1 'polypeptide(L)'
;MMAEVPGLRFPSFGERYAVSSPEDTVRDAAPADTISLKELVSASSKEQVPADTGTVSEVLTVDTLAMDSLQKAIWKHNKLIDDSLYADSLNRQRKNGIDAPVTYSAEDSMVYEGATKRAYLYGKSHVMYENMDLESEQISMSMDSSLVHAMGALDTTGTKFGTPVFKMGSDTYESDTMAFNFKTKKGLISDVYTQQDEGFMTSQLSKRGANGEMFLYHGRYTTCDLPHPDFYFAMSRAKVRPGKDVVFGPAYLVVADVPLPLAIPYGFFPFTKSYSSGFIMPTYGDETSRGFYLRDGGYYFAINDKMDLKLIGEIYTKGSWGVSAATNYRKRYRYSGSFFASYQNSVTGDKNMPDYQKSTSFKIQWSHRQDAKANPYSTLSASVNFATTNYEPNNLNSMYNPQALTQSTRTSSVSWSTKFSSLNMDISSSFSLNQNMRDSSIALTLPDLTINVSRFYPFRRKHMVGEERWYEKISMSYTGNLSNSINTKEDKVLHSSLTKDWHNAMQHKIPIDATFSLFNYVNISPRFNFTDRMYTQRQKKSWDEDNQQEVTDTLQGFYNVYDWDLSLSASTTLYGFFVPNRKLFGDKIQAIRHVFKPTVSFQYKPDFSSDHYSFWDTYQKTDAEGNVTYEKYNPYQGALFGSGVSQGETGSIALSISNNIEMKMRSDDDSTGFKKVSIIDDLSASMSYNMADKLRPWSNLSTNLRLKLTKSYTFNLKADFATYAYEADSVGAKPYIGTHTEYSKGRFGRFQGMSQNLSYTLSNEKVADIFKWLRGEKRDKKKDKDKNKEEDEYDTGVETNLDTEMEAGKHGAKRKEGDMAETDEDGYMLFSLPWSLSLSYGITMRENTSGSFNYNTMRYPYKFTQNLNFSGNIRISDGWNISFSSGYDFENKKISMTTASLSRDLHCFNMSCSIVLAPYTSYNFSFRCNAATLTDALKYDKRSSYSNAVQWY
;
A
#
# COMPACT_ATOMS: atom_id res chain seq x y z
N MET A 1 -15.15 53.11 -19.12
CA MET A 1 -14.37 53.20 -20.37
C MET A 1 -13.82 51.82 -20.67
N MET A 2 -14.44 51.17 -21.65
CA MET A 2 -14.04 49.89 -22.20
C MET A 2 -12.79 50.09 -23.02
N ALA A 3 -11.83 49.16 -22.91
CA ALA A 3 -10.82 48.94 -23.93
C ALA A 3 -10.65 47.43 -24.10
N GLU A 4 -11.08 46.97 -25.26
CA GLU A 4 -10.96 45.63 -25.80
C GLU A 4 -9.51 45.25 -26.01
N VAL A 5 -9.16 44.00 -25.71
CA VAL A 5 -7.94 43.33 -26.12
C VAL A 5 -8.31 42.11 -26.96
N PRO A 6 -7.77 41.91 -28.15
CA PRO A 6 -8.24 40.94 -29.11
C PRO A 6 -7.63 39.55 -28.94
N GLY A 7 -8.47 38.53 -29.01
CA GLY A 7 -8.34 37.32 -29.80
C GLY A 7 -7.27 36.28 -29.43
N LEU A 8 -7.64 35.34 -28.54
CA LEU A 8 -7.09 33.97 -28.56
C LEU A 8 -8.22 33.00 -28.85
N ARG A 9 -8.29 32.54 -30.10
CA ARG A 9 -9.21 31.49 -30.56
C ARG A 9 -8.65 30.15 -30.07
N PHE A 10 -9.44 29.43 -29.26
CA PHE A 10 -9.32 28.01 -29.06
C PHE A 10 -9.91 27.27 -30.25
N PRO A 11 -9.24 26.23 -30.82
CA PRO A 11 -9.85 25.42 -31.88
C PRO A 11 -10.86 24.46 -31.29
N SER A 12 -12.05 24.46 -31.90
CA SER A 12 -13.15 23.54 -31.65
C SER A 12 -12.78 22.11 -32.01
N PHE A 13 -12.96 21.17 -31.07
CA PHE A 13 -12.91 19.74 -31.34
C PHE A 13 -14.14 19.33 -32.18
N GLY A 14 -13.89 18.95 -33.40
CA GLY A 14 -14.92 18.40 -34.27
C GLY A 14 -14.36 18.04 -35.64
N GLU A 15 -13.51 17.02 -35.73
CA GLU A 15 -13.27 16.33 -36.98
C GLU A 15 -13.02 14.83 -36.74
N ARG A 16 -13.83 14.07 -37.45
CA ARG A 16 -13.83 12.63 -37.54
C ARG A 16 -12.58 12.17 -38.29
N TYR A 17 -11.74 11.39 -37.66
CA TYR A 17 -10.71 10.66 -38.41
C TYR A 17 -11.32 9.37 -38.96
N ALA A 18 -11.40 9.32 -40.27
CA ALA A 18 -11.61 8.10 -41.05
C ALA A 18 -10.43 7.16 -40.85
N VAL A 19 -10.71 5.91 -40.55
CA VAL A 19 -9.75 4.84 -40.49
C VAL A 19 -9.37 4.50 -41.92
N SER A 20 -8.15 4.81 -42.33
CA SER A 20 -7.53 4.22 -43.52
C SER A 20 -6.85 2.91 -43.10
N SER A 21 -7.31 1.81 -43.66
CA SER A 21 -6.65 0.53 -43.64
C SER A 21 -5.33 0.59 -44.43
N PRO A 22 -4.27 -0.06 -43.96
CA PRO A 22 -3.12 -0.32 -44.82
C PRO A 22 -3.38 -1.57 -45.66
N GLU A 23 -3.28 -1.41 -46.96
CA GLU A 23 -3.22 -2.51 -47.91
C GLU A 23 -1.92 -3.32 -47.80
N ASP A 24 -2.14 -4.59 -47.87
CA ASP A 24 -1.38 -5.71 -48.40
C ASP A 24 0.12 -5.60 -48.74
N THR A 25 0.86 -6.45 -48.08
CA THR A 25 1.92 -7.22 -48.76
C THR A 25 1.69 -8.72 -48.55
N VAL A 26 1.19 -9.31 -49.59
CA VAL A 26 1.08 -10.76 -49.80
C VAL A 26 2.48 -11.37 -49.81
N ARG A 27 2.69 -12.37 -48.97
CA ARG A 27 3.68 -13.42 -49.16
C ARG A 27 3.06 -14.77 -48.97
N ASP A 28 3.12 -15.58 -50.01
CA ASP A 28 2.67 -16.92 -50.14
C ASP A 28 3.01 -17.84 -48.97
N ALA A 29 1.97 -18.44 -48.41
CA ALA A 29 2.05 -19.65 -47.62
C ALA A 29 0.99 -20.61 -48.17
N ALA A 30 1.41 -21.83 -48.45
CA ALA A 30 0.69 -22.92 -49.08
C ALA A 30 -0.66 -23.23 -48.41
N PRO A 31 -1.63 -23.76 -49.13
CA PRO A 31 -2.99 -23.99 -48.63
C PRO A 31 -3.03 -25.12 -47.58
N ALA A 32 -3.59 -24.82 -46.43
CA ALA A 32 -3.97 -25.81 -45.46
C ALA A 32 -5.20 -26.56 -45.95
N ASP A 33 -5.08 -27.85 -46.01
CA ASP A 33 -6.14 -28.77 -46.39
C ASP A 33 -7.42 -28.57 -45.58
N THR A 34 -8.50 -28.25 -46.27
CA THR A 34 -9.86 -28.26 -45.75
C THR A 34 -10.30 -29.73 -45.61
N ILE A 35 -10.32 -30.19 -44.35
CA ILE A 35 -10.91 -31.47 -43.99
C ILE A 35 -12.41 -31.38 -44.23
N SER A 36 -12.92 -32.15 -45.15
CA SER A 36 -14.32 -32.16 -45.50
C SER A 36 -15.17 -32.79 -44.37
N LEU A 37 -16.38 -32.26 -44.20
CA LEU A 37 -17.34 -32.70 -43.15
C LEU A 37 -17.66 -34.23 -43.23
N LYS A 38 -17.23 -34.90 -44.27
CA LYS A 38 -17.38 -36.36 -44.43
C LYS A 38 -16.37 -37.19 -43.62
N GLU A 39 -15.19 -36.64 -43.31
CA GLU A 39 -14.21 -37.38 -42.51
C GLU A 39 -14.45 -37.26 -41.00
N LEU A 40 -15.16 -36.22 -40.56
CA LEU A 40 -15.57 -36.10 -39.14
C LEU A 40 -16.67 -37.05 -38.73
N VAL A 41 -17.46 -37.51 -39.67
CA VAL A 41 -18.55 -38.48 -39.40
C VAL A 41 -18.04 -39.91 -39.40
N SER A 42 -16.92 -40.21 -40.05
CA SER A 42 -16.36 -41.56 -40.11
C SER A 42 -15.44 -41.93 -38.93
N ALA A 43 -15.05 -40.96 -38.07
CA ALA A 43 -14.18 -41.22 -36.91
C ALA A 43 -14.96 -41.51 -35.62
N SER A 44 -16.27 -41.34 -35.59
CA SER A 44 -17.11 -41.48 -34.39
C SER A 44 -17.87 -42.81 -34.26
N SER A 45 -17.61 -43.79 -35.10
CA SER A 45 -18.33 -45.06 -35.07
C SER A 45 -17.41 -46.27 -34.94
N LYS A 46 -16.78 -46.41 -33.76
CA LYS A 46 -16.25 -47.69 -33.28
C LYS A 46 -16.25 -47.74 -31.74
N GLU A 47 -17.45 -47.98 -31.20
CA GLU A 47 -17.57 -48.75 -29.98
C GLU A 47 -18.84 -49.61 -30.08
N GLN A 48 -18.64 -50.93 -30.10
CA GLN A 48 -19.67 -51.94 -30.20
C GLN A 48 -20.38 -52.08 -28.88
N VAL A 49 -21.70 -51.99 -28.90
CA VAL A 49 -22.59 -52.58 -27.89
C VAL A 49 -23.45 -53.63 -28.57
N PRO A 50 -23.64 -54.80 -28.00
CA PRO A 50 -24.26 -55.91 -28.66
C PRO A 50 -25.77 -55.70 -28.86
N ALA A 51 -26.25 -56.16 -30.03
CA ALA A 51 -27.63 -56.14 -30.44
C ALA A 51 -28.49 -57.16 -29.67
N ASP A 52 -29.69 -56.78 -29.28
CA ASP A 52 -30.79 -57.69 -29.16
C ASP A 52 -32.03 -57.21 -29.95
N THR A 53 -32.45 -58.09 -30.79
CA THR A 53 -33.57 -58.28 -31.68
C THR A 53 -34.78 -57.35 -31.62
N GLY A 54 -35.04 -56.72 -32.76
CA GLY A 54 -36.34 -56.10 -33.06
C GLY A 54 -36.43 -55.59 -34.50
N THR A 55 -36.84 -56.45 -35.43
CA THR A 55 -37.38 -56.21 -36.79
C THR A 55 -36.83 -54.99 -37.54
N VAL A 56 -35.79 -55.24 -38.30
CA VAL A 56 -35.36 -54.41 -39.42
C VAL A 56 -36.39 -54.44 -40.53
N SER A 57 -37.11 -53.36 -40.75
CA SER A 57 -37.76 -53.14 -42.05
C SER A 57 -36.66 -52.83 -43.06
N GLU A 58 -36.44 -53.73 -43.99
CA GLU A 58 -35.59 -53.53 -45.15
C GLU A 58 -36.01 -52.23 -45.86
N VAL A 59 -35.17 -51.25 -45.84
CA VAL A 59 -35.30 -50.10 -46.72
C VAL A 59 -34.89 -50.55 -48.10
N LEU A 60 -35.89 -50.98 -48.90
CA LEU A 60 -35.73 -51.17 -50.32
C LEU A 60 -35.22 -49.89 -50.95
N THR A 61 -33.95 -49.86 -51.33
CA THR A 61 -33.37 -48.81 -52.14
C THR A 61 -34.00 -48.88 -53.54
N VAL A 62 -34.97 -48.01 -53.80
CA VAL A 62 -35.65 -47.92 -55.10
C VAL A 62 -34.63 -47.27 -56.09
N ASP A 63 -34.29 -48.06 -57.13
CA ASP A 63 -33.37 -47.55 -58.16
C ASP A 63 -34.10 -46.54 -59.03
N THR A 64 -33.83 -45.26 -58.78
CA THR A 64 -34.49 -44.18 -59.54
C THR A 64 -33.93 -43.94 -60.96
N LEU A 65 -32.87 -44.61 -61.33
CA LEU A 65 -32.27 -44.50 -62.68
C LEU A 65 -33.11 -45.29 -63.74
N ALA A 66 -33.87 -46.33 -63.36
CA ALA A 66 -34.69 -47.17 -64.25
C ALA A 66 -36.09 -46.59 -64.41
N MET A 67 -36.53 -45.55 -63.77
CA MET A 67 -37.87 -44.95 -63.88
C MET A 67 -38.01 -43.95 -65.02
N ASP A 68 -39.11 -43.90 -65.70
CA ASP A 68 -39.41 -42.84 -66.67
C ASP A 68 -39.76 -41.56 -66.02
N SER A 69 -39.91 -40.48 -66.81
CA SER A 69 -40.08 -39.06 -66.26
C SER A 69 -41.38 -38.95 -65.44
N LEU A 70 -42.43 -39.71 -65.74
CA LEU A 70 -43.70 -39.68 -65.03
C LEU A 70 -43.60 -40.46 -63.72
N GLN A 71 -42.99 -41.56 -63.72
CA GLN A 71 -42.74 -42.41 -62.55
C GLN A 71 -41.82 -41.67 -61.54
N LYS A 72 -40.79 -41.00 -62.03
CA LYS A 72 -39.95 -40.15 -61.22
C LYS A 72 -40.71 -38.98 -60.56
N ALA A 73 -41.62 -38.35 -61.28
CA ALA A 73 -42.43 -37.26 -60.76
C ALA A 73 -43.40 -37.75 -59.69
N ILE A 74 -44.07 -38.93 -59.92
CA ILE A 74 -44.93 -39.54 -58.91
C ILE A 74 -44.16 -39.99 -57.67
N TRP A 75 -43.00 -40.63 -57.85
CA TRP A 75 -42.12 -40.97 -56.70
C TRP A 75 -41.67 -39.80 -55.88
N LYS A 76 -41.29 -38.72 -56.56
CA LYS A 76 -40.89 -37.47 -55.90
C LYS A 76 -42.08 -36.88 -55.14
N HIS A 77 -43.24 -36.89 -55.72
CA HIS A 77 -44.45 -36.35 -55.06
C HIS A 77 -44.87 -37.22 -53.86
N ASN A 78 -44.83 -38.52 -53.97
CA ASN A 78 -45.15 -39.44 -52.87
C ASN A 78 -44.09 -39.29 -51.73
N LYS A 79 -42.82 -39.19 -52.08
CA LYS A 79 -41.74 -38.93 -51.10
C LYS A 79 -41.91 -37.62 -50.36
N LEU A 80 -42.34 -36.55 -51.07
CA LEU A 80 -42.62 -35.24 -50.41
C LEU A 80 -43.80 -35.33 -49.43
N ILE A 81 -44.83 -36.17 -49.77
CA ILE A 81 -45.98 -36.42 -48.89
C ILE A 81 -45.52 -37.25 -47.67
N ASP A 82 -44.74 -38.32 -47.89
CA ASP A 82 -44.21 -39.12 -46.77
C ASP A 82 -43.30 -38.35 -45.86
N ASP A 83 -42.37 -37.52 -46.39
CA ASP A 83 -41.52 -36.65 -45.66
C ASP A 83 -42.34 -35.60 -44.88
N SER A 84 -43.45 -35.10 -45.47
CA SER A 84 -44.38 -34.16 -44.83
C SER A 84 -45.17 -34.80 -43.70
N LEU A 85 -45.67 -36.00 -43.92
CA LEU A 85 -46.39 -36.78 -42.90
C LEU A 85 -45.48 -37.21 -41.74
N TYR A 86 -44.20 -37.52 -42.04
CA TYR A 86 -43.21 -37.83 -41.01
C TYR A 86 -42.84 -36.60 -40.19
N ALA A 87 -42.63 -35.46 -40.84
CA ALA A 87 -42.42 -34.20 -40.19
C ALA A 87 -43.62 -33.76 -39.31
N ASP A 88 -44.85 -34.01 -39.79
CA ASP A 88 -46.07 -33.67 -39.03
C ASP A 88 -46.31 -34.65 -37.86
N SER A 89 -45.92 -35.91 -38.01
CA SER A 89 -45.94 -36.87 -36.91
C SER A 89 -44.92 -36.56 -35.83
N LEU A 90 -43.70 -36.11 -36.20
CA LEU A 90 -42.68 -35.60 -35.29
C LEU A 90 -43.13 -34.35 -34.59
N ASN A 91 -43.81 -33.44 -35.32
CA ASN A 91 -44.33 -32.18 -34.72
C ASN A 91 -45.50 -32.47 -33.77
N ARG A 92 -46.34 -33.46 -34.01
CA ARG A 92 -47.38 -33.90 -33.07
C ARG A 92 -46.83 -34.61 -31.86
N GLN A 93 -45.76 -35.37 -31.97
CA GLN A 93 -45.03 -35.95 -30.83
C GLN A 93 -44.35 -34.85 -29.99
N ARG A 94 -43.76 -33.81 -30.63
CA ARG A 94 -43.15 -32.63 -29.93
C ARG A 94 -44.17 -31.78 -29.18
N LYS A 95 -45.41 -31.69 -29.62
CA LYS A 95 -46.44 -30.90 -28.92
C LYS A 95 -46.96 -31.54 -27.63
N ASN A 96 -46.78 -32.82 -27.42
CA ASN A 96 -47.28 -33.59 -26.26
C ASN A 96 -46.19 -34.22 -25.41
N GLY A 97 -44.90 -34.15 -25.82
CA GLY A 97 -43.76 -34.74 -25.12
C GLY A 97 -42.97 -33.68 -24.31
N ILE A 98 -42.06 -34.13 -23.51
CA ILE A 98 -40.98 -33.40 -22.89
C ILE A 98 -39.92 -33.09 -23.97
N ASP A 99 -39.29 -31.92 -23.90
CA ASP A 99 -38.35 -31.42 -24.93
C ASP A 99 -37.04 -32.22 -25.01
N ALA A 100 -36.69 -33.02 -23.98
CA ALA A 100 -35.50 -33.86 -23.90
C ALA A 100 -35.81 -35.24 -23.25
N PRO A 101 -34.99 -36.26 -23.46
CA PRO A 101 -35.12 -37.51 -22.74
C PRO A 101 -34.79 -37.34 -21.25
N VAL A 102 -35.55 -38.02 -20.39
CA VAL A 102 -35.27 -38.13 -18.96
C VAL A 102 -34.47 -39.40 -18.73
N THR A 103 -33.28 -39.28 -18.21
CA THR A 103 -32.48 -40.43 -17.75
C THR A 103 -32.68 -40.60 -16.25
N TYR A 104 -32.83 -41.83 -15.83
CA TYR A 104 -33.06 -42.18 -14.41
C TYR A 104 -32.34 -43.47 -14.03
N SER A 105 -31.85 -43.53 -12.80
CA SER A 105 -31.21 -44.71 -12.23
C SER A 105 -31.52 -44.83 -10.73
N ALA A 106 -31.40 -46.00 -10.19
CA ALA A 106 -31.53 -46.29 -8.75
C ALA A 106 -30.61 -47.44 -8.37
N GLU A 107 -30.07 -47.46 -7.18
CA GLU A 107 -29.17 -48.53 -6.70
C GLU A 107 -29.96 -49.77 -6.25
N ASP A 108 -31.11 -49.61 -5.56
CA ASP A 108 -31.83 -50.74 -4.99
C ASP A 108 -32.84 -51.32 -5.97
N SER A 109 -33.88 -50.57 -6.35
CA SER A 109 -34.93 -51.08 -7.21
C SER A 109 -35.66 -50.00 -8.01
N MET A 110 -36.19 -50.39 -9.16
CA MET A 110 -37.10 -49.59 -9.97
C MET A 110 -38.38 -50.35 -10.24
N VAL A 111 -39.49 -49.71 -9.92
CA VAL A 111 -40.84 -50.29 -10.16
C VAL A 111 -41.60 -49.39 -11.13
N TYR A 112 -42.00 -49.91 -12.24
CA TYR A 112 -42.88 -49.24 -13.20
C TYR A 112 -44.27 -49.79 -13.17
N GLU A 113 -45.24 -48.92 -12.84
CA GLU A 113 -46.66 -49.31 -12.81
C GLU A 113 -47.35 -48.90 -14.12
N GLY A 114 -47.61 -49.86 -15.03
CA GLY A 114 -48.11 -49.57 -16.37
C GLY A 114 -49.54 -49.01 -16.40
N ALA A 115 -50.37 -49.33 -15.43
CA ALA A 115 -51.76 -48.82 -15.34
C ALA A 115 -51.82 -47.33 -15.03
N THR A 116 -50.96 -46.83 -14.13
CA THR A 116 -50.89 -45.46 -13.69
C THR A 116 -49.77 -44.65 -14.37
N LYS A 117 -48.95 -45.35 -15.19
CA LYS A 117 -47.78 -44.80 -15.86
C LYS A 117 -46.83 -44.07 -14.89
N ARG A 118 -46.60 -44.67 -13.72
CA ARG A 118 -45.70 -44.16 -12.70
C ARG A 118 -44.49 -45.06 -12.58
N ALA A 119 -43.33 -44.37 -12.39
CA ALA A 119 -42.07 -45.02 -12.03
C ALA A 119 -41.69 -44.65 -10.60
N TYR A 120 -41.30 -45.65 -9.81
CA TYR A 120 -40.80 -45.52 -8.46
C TYR A 120 -39.35 -45.98 -8.43
N LEU A 121 -38.47 -45.17 -7.91
CA LEU A 121 -37.03 -45.41 -7.80
C LEU A 121 -36.67 -45.42 -6.32
N TYR A 122 -35.90 -46.38 -5.88
CA TYR A 122 -35.49 -46.59 -4.50
C TYR A 122 -33.99 -46.83 -4.41
N GLY A 123 -33.37 -46.25 -3.37
CA GLY A 123 -31.93 -46.34 -3.10
C GLY A 123 -31.10 -45.43 -4.00
N LYS A 124 -30.58 -44.35 -3.45
CA LYS A 124 -29.76 -43.33 -4.16
C LYS A 124 -30.24 -43.06 -5.58
N SER A 125 -31.51 -42.81 -5.68
CA SER A 125 -32.20 -42.57 -6.95
C SER A 125 -31.69 -41.28 -7.59
N HIS A 126 -31.47 -41.32 -8.91
CA HIS A 126 -30.95 -40.20 -9.67
C HIS A 126 -31.78 -39.98 -10.94
N VAL A 127 -32.17 -38.73 -11.20
CA VAL A 127 -32.96 -38.33 -12.37
C VAL A 127 -32.34 -37.11 -13.02
N MET A 128 -31.99 -37.24 -14.29
CA MET A 128 -31.45 -36.13 -15.08
C MET A 128 -32.39 -35.73 -16.20
N TYR A 129 -32.55 -34.42 -16.39
CA TYR A 129 -33.34 -33.82 -17.46
C TYR A 129 -32.73 -32.49 -17.90
N GLU A 130 -32.25 -32.38 -19.13
CA GLU A 130 -31.51 -31.24 -19.64
C GLU A 130 -30.29 -30.88 -18.75
N ASN A 131 -30.35 -29.72 -18.08
CA ASN A 131 -29.36 -29.25 -17.13
C ASN A 131 -29.81 -29.40 -15.67
N MET A 132 -30.82 -30.23 -15.43
CA MET A 132 -31.35 -30.53 -14.09
C MET A 132 -30.88 -31.90 -13.67
N ASP A 133 -30.49 -31.98 -12.42
CA ASP A 133 -29.97 -33.18 -11.78
C ASP A 133 -30.63 -33.30 -10.40
N LEU A 134 -31.33 -34.39 -10.15
CA LEU A 134 -32.05 -34.65 -8.93
C LEU A 134 -31.59 -35.99 -8.34
N GLU A 135 -31.04 -35.94 -7.16
CA GLU A 135 -30.63 -37.10 -6.37
C GLU A 135 -31.49 -37.20 -5.12
N SER A 136 -31.97 -38.40 -4.76
CA SER A 136 -32.72 -38.64 -3.54
C SER A 136 -32.80 -40.13 -3.22
N GLU A 137 -33.10 -40.48 -1.98
CA GLU A 137 -33.32 -41.88 -1.60
C GLU A 137 -34.55 -42.47 -2.29
N GLN A 138 -35.64 -41.72 -2.41
CA GLN A 138 -36.86 -42.16 -3.08
C GLN A 138 -37.33 -41.13 -4.09
N ILE A 139 -37.55 -41.55 -5.33
CA ILE A 139 -38.11 -40.68 -6.36
C ILE A 139 -39.32 -41.40 -7.00
N SER A 140 -40.47 -40.75 -7.07
CA SER A 140 -41.62 -41.17 -7.84
C SER A 140 -41.87 -40.21 -9.00
N MET A 141 -42.05 -40.77 -10.20
CA MET A 141 -42.23 -40.00 -11.41
C MET A 141 -43.50 -40.39 -12.11
N SER A 142 -44.38 -39.42 -12.44
CA SER A 142 -45.56 -39.62 -13.26
C SER A 142 -45.29 -39.19 -14.69
N MET A 143 -45.36 -40.13 -15.63
CA MET A 143 -45.07 -39.88 -17.04
C MET A 143 -46.15 -39.04 -17.71
N ASP A 144 -47.40 -39.16 -17.32
CA ASP A 144 -48.53 -38.42 -17.92
C ASP A 144 -48.52 -36.96 -17.51
N SER A 145 -48.24 -36.68 -16.25
CA SER A 145 -48.22 -35.30 -15.70
C SER A 145 -46.86 -34.64 -15.78
N SER A 146 -45.83 -35.39 -16.18
CA SER A 146 -44.43 -34.95 -16.15
C SER A 146 -43.98 -34.42 -14.76
N LEU A 147 -44.53 -34.99 -13.69
CA LEU A 147 -44.32 -34.60 -12.32
C LEU A 147 -43.44 -35.60 -11.61
N VAL A 148 -42.42 -35.10 -10.94
CA VAL A 148 -41.50 -35.89 -10.10
C VAL A 148 -41.65 -35.46 -8.65
N HIS A 149 -41.74 -36.41 -7.75
CA HIS A 149 -41.69 -36.25 -6.30
C HIS A 149 -40.45 -36.96 -5.78
N ALA A 150 -39.66 -36.27 -4.97
CA ALA A 150 -38.47 -36.81 -4.31
C ALA A 150 -38.58 -36.63 -2.80
N MET A 151 -38.14 -37.62 -2.03
CA MET A 151 -38.11 -37.59 -0.59
C MET A 151 -36.98 -38.47 -0.05
N GLY A 152 -36.43 -38.06 1.12
CA GLY A 152 -35.50 -38.90 1.87
C GLY A 152 -36.19 -40.08 2.56
N ALA A 153 -35.44 -41.02 3.09
CA ALA A 153 -35.90 -42.09 3.95
C ALA A 153 -35.54 -41.83 5.42
N LEU A 154 -36.15 -42.55 6.33
CA LEU A 154 -35.81 -42.56 7.74
C LEU A 154 -34.96 -43.81 8.03
N ASP A 155 -33.87 -43.64 8.79
CA ASP A 155 -33.09 -44.75 9.30
C ASP A 155 -33.76 -45.39 10.55
N THR A 156 -33.15 -46.43 11.08
CA THR A 156 -33.67 -47.12 12.28
C THR A 156 -33.65 -46.25 13.55
N THR A 157 -32.95 -45.13 13.53
CA THR A 157 -32.88 -44.16 14.63
C THR A 157 -33.88 -43.02 14.46
N GLY A 158 -34.64 -43.01 13.33
CA GLY A 158 -35.56 -41.91 13.00
C GLY A 158 -34.89 -40.70 12.37
N THR A 159 -33.60 -40.80 12.02
CA THR A 159 -32.88 -39.72 11.35
C THR A 159 -33.12 -39.77 9.84
N LYS A 160 -33.41 -38.63 9.21
CA LYS A 160 -33.58 -38.55 7.75
C LYS A 160 -32.25 -38.70 7.03
N PHE A 161 -32.20 -39.51 5.99
CA PHE A 161 -31.05 -39.64 5.12
C PHE A 161 -31.48 -39.68 3.65
N GLY A 162 -30.54 -39.41 2.73
CA GLY A 162 -30.80 -39.39 1.30
C GLY A 162 -31.86 -38.36 0.88
N THR A 163 -31.90 -37.21 1.55
CA THR A 163 -32.82 -36.11 1.25
C THR A 163 -32.58 -35.56 -0.15
N PRO A 164 -33.63 -35.03 -0.83
CA PRO A 164 -33.50 -34.53 -2.19
C PRO A 164 -32.50 -33.43 -2.36
N VAL A 165 -31.55 -33.63 -3.27
CA VAL A 165 -30.58 -32.65 -3.74
C VAL A 165 -30.87 -32.38 -5.22
N PHE A 166 -31.29 -31.14 -5.51
CA PHE A 166 -31.63 -30.73 -6.85
C PHE A 166 -30.62 -29.70 -7.34
N LYS A 167 -29.93 -30.01 -8.44
CA LYS A 167 -28.95 -29.12 -9.07
C LYS A 167 -29.52 -28.63 -10.40
N MET A 168 -29.34 -27.34 -10.66
CA MET A 168 -29.74 -26.75 -11.93
C MET A 168 -28.76 -25.61 -12.30
N GLY A 169 -27.90 -25.89 -13.26
CA GLY A 169 -26.79 -24.96 -13.60
C GLY A 169 -25.80 -24.84 -12.44
N SER A 170 -25.65 -23.63 -11.90
CA SER A 170 -24.77 -23.36 -10.74
C SER A 170 -25.49 -23.50 -9.39
N ASP A 171 -26.82 -23.62 -9.40
CA ASP A 171 -27.62 -23.54 -8.18
C ASP A 171 -27.89 -24.95 -7.63
N THR A 172 -27.69 -25.15 -6.35
CA THR A 172 -27.98 -26.37 -5.62
C THR A 172 -29.05 -26.10 -4.56
N TYR A 173 -30.04 -26.95 -4.50
CA TYR A 173 -31.16 -26.92 -3.55
C TYR A 173 -31.21 -28.23 -2.80
N GLU A 174 -31.06 -28.21 -1.52
CA GLU A 174 -31.26 -29.34 -0.62
C GLU A 174 -32.62 -29.16 0.07
N SER A 175 -33.36 -30.22 0.26
CA SER A 175 -34.71 -30.12 0.78
C SER A 175 -35.18 -31.43 1.43
N ASP A 176 -36.21 -31.36 2.28
CA ASP A 176 -36.84 -32.52 2.88
C ASP A 176 -37.69 -33.27 1.87
N THR A 177 -38.49 -32.54 1.11
CA THR A 177 -39.32 -33.09 0.02
C THR A 177 -39.37 -32.10 -1.14
N MET A 178 -39.43 -32.64 -2.35
CA MET A 178 -39.51 -31.84 -3.57
C MET A 178 -40.55 -32.40 -4.52
N ALA A 179 -41.33 -31.55 -5.13
CA ALA A 179 -42.18 -31.83 -6.28
C ALA A 179 -41.79 -30.92 -7.42
N PHE A 180 -41.47 -31.48 -8.59
CA PHE A 180 -41.04 -30.72 -9.75
C PHE A 180 -41.70 -31.18 -11.01
N ASN A 181 -42.18 -30.28 -11.85
CA ASN A 181 -42.81 -30.57 -13.11
C ASN A 181 -41.91 -30.20 -14.28
N PHE A 182 -41.42 -31.17 -15.01
CA PHE A 182 -40.47 -30.98 -16.12
C PHE A 182 -41.02 -30.13 -17.25
N LYS A 183 -42.35 -30.28 -17.58
CA LYS A 183 -42.98 -29.51 -18.66
C LYS A 183 -43.19 -28.05 -18.32
N THR A 184 -43.66 -27.75 -17.13
CA THR A 184 -43.91 -26.35 -16.69
C THR A 184 -42.74 -25.69 -16.05
N LYS A 185 -41.67 -26.46 -15.75
CA LYS A 185 -40.46 -26.03 -15.02
C LYS A 185 -40.76 -25.39 -13.65
N LYS A 186 -41.91 -25.75 -13.04
CA LYS A 186 -42.37 -25.29 -11.74
C LYS A 186 -42.09 -26.36 -10.68
N GLY A 187 -41.70 -25.89 -9.48
CA GLY A 187 -41.43 -26.78 -8.35
C GLY A 187 -42.05 -26.25 -7.06
N LEU A 188 -42.34 -27.18 -6.15
CA LEU A 188 -42.72 -26.94 -4.76
C LEU A 188 -41.72 -27.71 -3.91
N ILE A 189 -41.09 -27.06 -2.97
CA ILE A 189 -39.96 -27.54 -2.19
C ILE A 189 -40.22 -27.22 -0.71
N SER A 190 -40.14 -28.23 0.15
CA SER A 190 -40.26 -28.02 1.60
C SER A 190 -38.91 -28.06 2.28
N ASP A 191 -38.77 -27.23 3.32
CA ASP A 191 -37.55 -27.09 4.11
C ASP A 191 -36.28 -26.98 3.26
N VAL A 192 -36.32 -26.02 2.31
CA VAL A 192 -35.24 -25.83 1.36
C VAL A 192 -34.04 -25.11 2.03
N TYR A 193 -32.86 -25.61 1.72
CA TYR A 193 -31.58 -24.94 1.95
C TYR A 193 -30.91 -24.68 0.59
N THR A 194 -30.49 -23.45 0.37
CA THR A 194 -29.79 -23.06 -0.86
C THR A 194 -28.78 -21.95 -0.60
N GLN A 195 -27.64 -22.07 -1.25
CA GLN A 195 -26.63 -21.02 -1.25
C GLN A 195 -26.83 -20.14 -2.47
N GLN A 196 -26.92 -18.84 -2.23
CA GLN A 196 -26.99 -17.82 -3.27
C GLN A 196 -25.90 -16.78 -3.04
N ASP A 197 -24.85 -16.81 -3.87
CA ASP A 197 -23.66 -15.96 -3.73
C ASP A 197 -22.91 -16.17 -2.38
N GLU A 198 -22.81 -15.13 -1.55
CA GLU A 198 -22.20 -15.19 -0.21
C GLU A 198 -23.24 -15.54 0.88
N GLY A 199 -24.52 -15.70 0.54
CA GLY A 199 -25.57 -15.92 1.52
C GLY A 199 -26.23 -17.29 1.41
N PHE A 200 -26.74 -17.76 2.53
CA PHE A 200 -27.50 -18.99 2.69
C PHE A 200 -28.95 -18.65 2.96
N MET A 201 -29.85 -19.31 2.26
CA MET A 201 -31.28 -19.14 2.44
C MET A 201 -31.92 -20.47 2.81
N THR A 202 -32.73 -20.42 3.83
CA THR A 202 -33.61 -21.52 4.20
C THR A 202 -35.06 -21.05 4.16
N SER A 203 -36.01 -21.92 3.89
CA SER A 203 -37.41 -21.61 4.01
C SER A 203 -38.24 -22.86 4.26
N GLN A 204 -39.31 -22.73 5.00
CA GLN A 204 -40.23 -23.81 5.32
C GLN A 204 -40.95 -24.31 4.07
N LEU A 205 -41.36 -23.43 3.17
CA LEU A 205 -42.00 -23.76 1.90
C LEU A 205 -41.53 -22.82 0.80
N SER A 206 -41.09 -23.40 -0.31
CA SER A 206 -40.60 -22.65 -1.47
C SER A 206 -41.36 -23.08 -2.73
N LYS A 207 -41.82 -22.13 -3.52
CA LYS A 207 -42.39 -22.33 -4.83
C LYS A 207 -41.49 -21.76 -5.90
N ARG A 208 -40.97 -22.59 -6.78
CA ARG A 208 -40.19 -22.19 -7.94
C ARG A 208 -41.11 -21.93 -9.15
N GLY A 209 -40.97 -20.79 -9.76
CA GLY A 209 -41.65 -20.41 -10.99
C GLY A 209 -40.92 -20.90 -12.25
N ALA A 210 -41.59 -20.85 -13.40
CA ALA A 210 -41.03 -21.27 -14.70
C ALA A 210 -39.76 -20.44 -15.08
N ASN A 211 -39.68 -19.17 -14.69
CA ASN A 211 -38.57 -18.26 -14.97
C ASN A 211 -37.41 -18.40 -13.97
N GLY A 212 -37.41 -19.39 -13.07
CA GLY A 212 -36.41 -19.56 -12.03
C GLY A 212 -36.62 -18.72 -10.78
N GLU A 213 -37.65 -17.85 -10.76
CA GLU A 213 -37.97 -17.08 -9.54
C GLU A 213 -38.46 -18.00 -8.43
N MET A 214 -38.04 -17.72 -7.17
CA MET A 214 -38.49 -18.49 -6.01
C MET A 214 -39.34 -17.60 -5.08
N PHE A 215 -40.47 -18.17 -4.64
CA PHE A 215 -41.34 -17.56 -3.62
C PHE A 215 -41.16 -18.35 -2.34
N LEU A 216 -40.64 -17.66 -1.29
CA LEU A 216 -40.35 -18.26 0.00
C LEU A 216 -41.45 -17.88 1.01
N TYR A 217 -41.83 -18.83 1.81
CA TYR A 217 -42.69 -18.68 2.95
C TYR A 217 -41.92 -19.05 4.22
N HIS A 218 -41.89 -18.15 5.24
CA HIS A 218 -41.04 -18.25 6.41
C HIS A 218 -39.57 -18.47 6.03
N GLY A 219 -39.07 -17.58 5.18
CA GLY A 219 -37.67 -17.58 4.75
C GLY A 219 -36.71 -17.08 5.84
N ARG A 220 -35.52 -17.64 5.85
CA ARG A 220 -34.37 -17.10 6.63
C ARG A 220 -33.23 -16.83 5.69
N TYR A 221 -32.59 -15.71 5.87
CA TYR A 221 -31.38 -15.35 5.12
C TYR A 221 -30.25 -15.09 6.09
N THR A 222 -29.11 -15.70 5.87
CA THR A 222 -27.89 -15.51 6.65
C THR A 222 -26.67 -15.54 5.73
N THR A 223 -25.58 -14.96 6.16
CA THR A 223 -24.25 -15.11 5.54
C THR A 223 -23.33 -15.99 6.39
N CYS A 224 -23.88 -16.62 7.42
CA CYS A 224 -23.21 -17.61 8.26
C CYS A 224 -23.35 -19.00 7.64
N ASP A 225 -22.25 -19.69 7.43
CA ASP A 225 -22.19 -21.04 6.82
C ASP A 225 -22.33 -22.16 7.85
N LEU A 226 -22.56 -21.82 9.11
CA LEU A 226 -22.80 -22.81 10.14
C LEU A 226 -24.16 -23.47 9.95
N PRO A 227 -24.31 -24.75 10.27
CA PRO A 227 -25.60 -25.44 10.26
C PRO A 227 -26.63 -24.76 11.16
N HIS A 228 -26.18 -24.16 12.26
CA HIS A 228 -26.95 -23.32 13.15
C HIS A 228 -26.33 -21.91 13.09
N PRO A 229 -26.89 -21.00 12.28
CA PRO A 229 -26.29 -19.70 12.02
C PRO A 229 -26.36 -18.78 13.24
N ASP A 230 -25.27 -18.07 13.53
CA ASP A 230 -25.16 -17.10 14.61
C ASP A 230 -26.18 -15.95 14.47
N PHE A 231 -26.62 -15.66 13.25
CA PHE A 231 -27.64 -14.66 12.96
C PHE A 231 -28.38 -14.97 11.67
N TYR A 232 -29.62 -14.54 11.58
CA TYR A 232 -30.40 -14.59 10.34
C TYR A 232 -31.51 -13.52 10.32
N PHE A 233 -31.85 -13.11 9.12
CA PHE A 233 -33.07 -12.33 8.86
C PHE A 233 -34.22 -13.29 8.68
N ALA A 234 -35.17 -13.27 9.59
CA ALA A 234 -36.41 -14.01 9.49
C ALA A 234 -37.40 -13.19 8.65
N MET A 235 -37.83 -13.72 7.53
CA MET A 235 -38.72 -13.08 6.56
C MET A 235 -40.04 -13.84 6.51
N SER A 236 -41.15 -13.15 6.65
CA SER A 236 -42.45 -13.80 6.54
C SER A 236 -42.74 -14.31 5.10
N ARG A 237 -42.40 -13.51 4.13
CA ARG A 237 -42.46 -13.87 2.69
C ARG A 237 -41.31 -13.21 1.96
N ALA A 238 -40.73 -13.91 0.97
CA ALA A 238 -39.73 -13.33 0.09
C ALA A 238 -39.91 -13.84 -1.35
N LYS A 239 -39.46 -13.01 -2.30
CA LYS A 239 -39.31 -13.35 -3.71
C LYS A 239 -37.84 -13.23 -4.05
N VAL A 240 -37.26 -14.34 -4.46
CA VAL A 240 -35.86 -14.44 -4.88
C VAL A 240 -35.80 -14.46 -6.40
N ARG A 241 -34.96 -13.60 -6.97
CA ARG A 241 -34.60 -13.62 -8.38
C ARG A 241 -33.13 -14.04 -8.46
N PRO A 242 -32.80 -15.27 -8.77
CA PRO A 242 -31.45 -15.78 -8.75
C PRO A 242 -30.48 -14.88 -9.56
N GLY A 243 -29.33 -14.55 -8.98
CA GLY A 243 -28.33 -13.67 -9.58
C GLY A 243 -28.71 -12.20 -9.71
N LYS A 244 -29.90 -11.78 -9.17
CA LYS A 244 -30.34 -10.38 -9.18
C LYS A 244 -30.56 -9.83 -7.79
N ASP A 245 -31.65 -10.25 -7.13
CA ASP A 245 -32.02 -9.68 -5.82
C ASP A 245 -32.99 -10.59 -5.05
N VAL A 246 -33.13 -10.27 -3.77
CA VAL A 246 -34.22 -10.76 -2.91
C VAL A 246 -35.10 -9.58 -2.50
N VAL A 247 -36.40 -9.70 -2.77
CA VAL A 247 -37.40 -8.74 -2.30
C VAL A 247 -38.19 -9.42 -1.20
N PHE A 248 -38.29 -8.83 -0.01
CA PHE A 248 -38.95 -9.44 1.13
C PHE A 248 -39.97 -8.50 1.77
N GLY A 249 -41.02 -9.12 2.37
CA GLY A 249 -42.00 -8.46 3.18
C GLY A 249 -41.50 -8.27 4.62
N PRO A 250 -42.39 -8.26 5.63
CA PRO A 250 -41.98 -8.06 7.00
C PRO A 250 -40.85 -9.01 7.40
N ALA A 251 -39.74 -8.45 7.89
CA ALA A 251 -38.58 -9.21 8.32
C ALA A 251 -38.03 -8.62 9.63
N TYR A 252 -37.42 -9.47 10.43
CA TYR A 252 -36.74 -9.07 11.66
C TYR A 252 -35.42 -9.84 11.81
N LEU A 253 -34.49 -9.24 12.52
CA LEU A 253 -33.18 -9.81 12.75
C LEU A 253 -33.21 -10.69 14.01
N VAL A 254 -32.66 -11.88 13.89
CA VAL A 254 -32.40 -12.82 15.00
C VAL A 254 -30.91 -12.97 15.16
N VAL A 255 -30.39 -12.83 16.38
CA VAL A 255 -28.97 -13.03 16.71
C VAL A 255 -28.89 -13.98 17.91
N ALA A 256 -28.12 -15.06 17.76
CA ALA A 256 -28.01 -16.12 18.76
C ALA A 256 -29.41 -16.57 19.25
N ASP A 257 -30.34 -16.81 18.31
CA ASP A 257 -31.75 -17.18 18.51
C ASP A 257 -32.62 -16.17 19.27
N VAL A 258 -32.08 -14.98 19.59
CA VAL A 258 -32.86 -13.91 20.21
C VAL A 258 -33.36 -12.94 19.15
N PRO A 259 -34.69 -12.79 18.95
CA PRO A 259 -35.23 -11.83 18.04
C PRO A 259 -34.99 -10.41 18.53
N LEU A 260 -34.36 -9.59 17.71
CA LEU A 260 -34.14 -8.18 18.03
C LEU A 260 -35.37 -7.34 17.67
N PRO A 261 -35.61 -6.23 18.39
CA PRO A 261 -36.78 -5.36 18.15
C PRO A 261 -36.61 -4.47 16.90
N LEU A 262 -35.87 -4.94 15.94
CA LEU A 262 -35.63 -4.29 14.65
C LEU A 262 -36.43 -5.02 13.59
N ALA A 263 -37.63 -4.49 13.24
CA ALA A 263 -38.47 -5.03 12.19
C ALA A 263 -38.47 -4.10 10.97
N ILE A 264 -38.30 -4.65 9.80
CA ILE A 264 -38.36 -3.94 8.52
C ILE A 264 -39.62 -4.39 7.81
N PRO A 265 -40.60 -3.47 7.52
CA PRO A 265 -41.87 -3.86 6.92
C PRO A 265 -41.71 -4.35 5.48
N TYR A 266 -40.74 -3.84 4.76
CA TYR A 266 -40.45 -4.19 3.36
C TYR A 266 -39.00 -3.83 3.02
N GLY A 267 -38.31 -4.66 2.27
CA GLY A 267 -36.95 -4.41 1.84
C GLY A 267 -36.51 -5.25 0.66
N PHE A 268 -35.31 -4.97 0.17
CA PHE A 268 -34.66 -5.80 -0.83
C PHE A 268 -33.14 -5.73 -0.62
N PHE A 269 -32.44 -6.77 -1.03
CA PHE A 269 -30.99 -6.77 -1.15
C PHE A 269 -30.58 -7.44 -2.47
N PRO A 270 -29.66 -6.84 -3.20
CA PRO A 270 -29.18 -7.37 -4.47
C PRO A 270 -28.14 -8.48 -4.25
N PHE A 271 -28.22 -9.53 -5.07
CA PHE A 271 -27.12 -10.47 -5.26
C PHE A 271 -26.21 -9.94 -6.37
N THR A 272 -25.21 -9.18 -6.06
CA THR A 272 -24.32 -8.65 -7.08
C THR A 272 -22.88 -8.97 -6.75
N LYS A 273 -22.22 -9.69 -7.65
CA LYS A 273 -20.76 -9.89 -7.65
C LYS A 273 -20.02 -8.62 -8.10
N SER A 274 -20.73 -7.58 -8.51
CA SER A 274 -20.22 -6.32 -9.03
C SER A 274 -20.63 -5.17 -8.11
N TYR A 275 -19.92 -4.07 -8.20
CA TYR A 275 -20.23 -2.83 -7.53
C TYR A 275 -21.71 -2.45 -7.69
N SER A 276 -22.40 -2.22 -6.60
CA SER A 276 -23.76 -1.71 -6.60
C SER A 276 -23.86 -0.45 -5.76
N SER A 277 -24.65 0.52 -6.24
CA SER A 277 -24.98 1.73 -5.48
C SER A 277 -25.93 1.38 -4.33
N GLY A 278 -25.83 2.10 -3.21
CA GLY A 278 -26.68 1.84 -2.06
C GLY A 278 -26.55 2.88 -0.95
N PHE A 279 -27.48 2.83 -0.01
CA PHE A 279 -27.47 3.66 1.19
C PHE A 279 -26.47 3.13 2.21
N ILE A 280 -25.78 4.06 2.87
CA ILE A 280 -24.89 3.79 4.00
C ILE A 280 -25.69 4.16 5.26
N MET A 281 -25.91 3.19 6.14
CA MET A 281 -26.66 3.40 7.36
C MET A 281 -25.89 4.28 8.34
N PRO A 282 -26.52 5.34 8.88
CA PRO A 282 -25.89 6.21 9.85
C PRO A 282 -25.66 5.51 11.18
N THR A 283 -24.63 5.92 11.90
CA THR A 283 -24.46 5.62 13.34
C THR A 283 -25.13 6.72 14.14
N TYR A 284 -25.74 6.34 15.24
CA TYR A 284 -26.37 7.26 16.18
C TYR A 284 -25.69 7.19 17.55
N GLY A 285 -25.79 8.29 18.30
CA GLY A 285 -25.23 8.35 19.65
C GLY A 285 -25.41 9.76 20.20
N ASP A 286 -24.74 10.03 21.31
CA ASP A 286 -24.77 11.31 21.97
C ASP A 286 -23.36 11.81 22.29
N GLU A 287 -23.21 13.11 22.33
CA GLU A 287 -22.00 13.81 22.72
C GLU A 287 -22.36 15.02 23.60
N THR A 288 -21.66 15.15 24.72
CA THR A 288 -21.95 16.17 25.73
C THR A 288 -21.94 17.60 25.16
N SER A 289 -20.98 17.89 24.23
CA SER A 289 -20.79 19.24 23.69
C SER A 289 -21.75 19.59 22.56
N ARG A 290 -22.13 18.61 21.70
CA ARG A 290 -22.92 18.83 20.47
C ARG A 290 -24.30 18.15 20.47
N GLY A 291 -24.61 17.37 21.50
CA GLY A 291 -25.89 16.67 21.67
C GLY A 291 -25.97 15.35 20.91
N PHE A 292 -27.20 14.88 20.66
CA PHE A 292 -27.42 13.66 19.88
C PHE A 292 -26.96 13.83 18.44
N TYR A 293 -26.43 12.75 17.86
CA TYR A 293 -25.95 12.78 16.48
C TYR A 293 -26.46 11.61 15.65
N LEU A 294 -26.54 11.87 14.33
CA LEU A 294 -26.55 10.89 13.26
C LEU A 294 -25.35 11.19 12.39
N ARG A 295 -24.44 10.25 12.26
CA ARG A 295 -23.22 10.44 11.46
C ARG A 295 -22.87 9.21 10.65
N ASP A 296 -21.93 9.41 9.73
CA ASP A 296 -21.42 8.39 8.81
C ASP A 296 -22.51 7.77 7.92
N GLY A 297 -23.71 8.41 7.84
CA GLY A 297 -24.78 8.04 6.94
C GLY A 297 -24.64 8.72 5.58
N GLY A 298 -25.11 8.04 4.52
CA GLY A 298 -25.00 8.63 3.21
C GLY A 298 -25.39 7.71 2.06
N TYR A 299 -24.75 7.92 0.92
CA TYR A 299 -25.00 7.13 -0.27
C TYR A 299 -23.70 6.80 -1.01
N TYR A 300 -23.55 5.53 -1.37
CA TYR A 300 -22.47 5.03 -2.19
C TYR A 300 -22.93 4.94 -3.65
N PHE A 301 -22.21 5.59 -4.54
CA PHE A 301 -22.42 5.55 -5.98
C PHE A 301 -21.37 4.65 -6.62
N ALA A 302 -21.79 3.51 -7.13
CA ALA A 302 -20.99 2.67 -8.00
C ALA A 302 -21.05 3.23 -9.43
N ILE A 303 -20.17 4.17 -9.75
CA ILE A 303 -20.20 4.88 -11.04
C ILE A 303 -19.82 3.93 -12.17
N ASN A 304 -18.71 3.21 -12.02
CA ASN A 304 -18.22 2.20 -12.96
C ASN A 304 -17.11 1.36 -12.32
N ASP A 305 -16.62 0.34 -13.01
CA ASP A 305 -15.55 -0.57 -12.55
C ASP A 305 -14.20 0.12 -12.22
N LYS A 306 -14.08 1.41 -12.52
CA LYS A 306 -12.81 2.16 -12.37
C LYS A 306 -12.92 3.28 -11.34
N MET A 307 -14.12 3.66 -10.93
CA MET A 307 -14.35 4.81 -10.07
C MET A 307 -15.63 4.63 -9.26
N ASP A 308 -15.57 4.92 -7.97
CA ASP A 308 -16.69 5.01 -7.06
C ASP A 308 -16.83 6.44 -6.51
N LEU A 309 -17.93 6.71 -5.81
CA LEU A 309 -18.13 7.94 -5.05
C LEU A 309 -18.97 7.63 -3.82
N LYS A 310 -18.46 8.01 -2.66
CA LYS A 310 -19.11 7.89 -1.36
C LYS A 310 -19.43 9.29 -0.83
N LEU A 311 -20.70 9.61 -0.66
CA LEU A 311 -21.14 10.85 -0.02
C LEU A 311 -21.64 10.52 1.38
N ILE A 312 -21.10 11.18 2.40
CA ILE A 312 -21.46 10.97 3.81
C ILE A 312 -21.84 12.30 4.43
N GLY A 313 -22.89 12.27 5.25
CA GLY A 313 -23.33 13.39 6.05
C GLY A 313 -23.31 13.09 7.53
N GLU A 314 -23.19 14.11 8.35
CA GLU A 314 -23.37 14.09 9.79
C GLU A 314 -24.15 15.29 10.27
N ILE A 315 -25.02 15.07 11.26
CA ILE A 315 -25.82 16.11 11.88
C ILE A 315 -25.89 15.91 13.39
N TYR A 316 -25.97 17.00 14.11
CA TYR A 316 -26.05 17.04 15.59
C TYR A 316 -27.16 17.96 16.04
N THR A 317 -27.78 17.64 17.14
CA THR A 317 -28.98 18.38 17.65
C THR A 317 -28.69 19.81 18.05
N LYS A 318 -27.46 20.17 18.44
CA LYS A 318 -27.08 21.57 18.76
C LYS A 318 -26.70 22.41 17.53
N GLY A 319 -26.85 21.87 16.30
CA GLY A 319 -26.68 22.61 15.07
C GLY A 319 -25.32 22.40 14.37
N SER A 320 -24.49 21.50 14.84
CA SER A 320 -23.30 21.05 14.10
C SER A 320 -23.73 20.15 12.93
N TRP A 321 -23.03 20.27 11.81
CA TRP A 321 -23.23 19.41 10.65
C TRP A 321 -21.94 19.26 9.85
N GLY A 322 -21.83 18.20 9.09
CA GLY A 322 -20.71 17.95 8.21
C GLY A 322 -21.13 17.18 6.97
N VAL A 323 -20.35 17.34 5.92
CA VAL A 323 -20.48 16.57 4.69
C VAL A 323 -19.09 16.17 4.20
N SER A 324 -18.98 14.94 3.74
CA SER A 324 -17.75 14.44 3.15
C SER A 324 -18.01 13.65 1.87
N ALA A 325 -17.05 13.74 0.95
CA ALA A 325 -17.04 13.02 -0.31
C ALA A 325 -15.74 12.24 -0.41
N ALA A 326 -15.83 10.96 -0.66
CA ALA A 326 -14.69 10.09 -0.90
C ALA A 326 -14.85 9.35 -2.22
N THR A 327 -13.80 9.25 -3.00
CA THR A 327 -13.79 8.51 -4.26
C THR A 327 -12.47 7.77 -4.40
N ASN A 328 -12.55 6.52 -4.83
CA ASN A 328 -11.40 5.75 -5.26
C ASN A 328 -11.51 5.55 -6.77
N TYR A 329 -10.39 5.68 -7.44
CA TYR A 329 -10.33 5.46 -8.87
C TYR A 329 -9.09 4.65 -9.24
N ARG A 330 -9.26 3.68 -10.14
CA ARG A 330 -8.18 2.78 -10.56
C ARG A 330 -8.38 2.33 -12.00
N LYS A 331 -7.33 2.46 -12.80
CA LYS A 331 -7.24 1.84 -14.11
C LYS A 331 -5.98 0.99 -14.15
N ARG A 332 -6.15 -0.34 -14.22
CA ARG A 332 -5.04 -1.31 -14.17
C ARG A 332 -3.97 -0.95 -15.20
N TYR A 333 -2.70 -0.97 -14.77
CA TYR A 333 -1.52 -0.59 -15.56
C TYR A 333 -1.48 0.87 -16.06
N ARG A 334 -2.35 1.76 -15.53
CA ARG A 334 -2.32 3.18 -15.88
C ARG A 334 -2.20 4.09 -14.68
N TYR A 335 -3.16 4.04 -13.78
CA TYR A 335 -3.16 4.89 -12.58
C TYR A 335 -4.06 4.32 -11.49
N SER A 336 -3.79 4.75 -10.28
CA SER A 336 -4.66 4.55 -9.10
C SER A 336 -4.62 5.79 -8.23
N GLY A 337 -5.70 6.03 -7.50
CA GLY A 337 -5.74 7.13 -6.57
C GLY A 337 -7.01 7.14 -5.76
N SER A 338 -7.01 8.00 -4.75
CA SER A 338 -8.15 8.30 -3.90
C SER A 338 -8.25 9.80 -3.68
N PHE A 339 -9.47 10.30 -3.58
CA PHE A 339 -9.73 11.68 -3.24
C PHE A 339 -10.76 11.71 -2.11
N PHE A 340 -10.49 12.53 -1.11
CA PHE A 340 -11.36 12.75 0.03
C PHE A 340 -11.46 14.26 0.28
N ALA A 341 -12.68 14.76 0.41
CA ALA A 341 -12.95 16.12 0.83
C ALA A 341 -14.01 16.11 1.93
N SER A 342 -13.80 16.89 2.97
CA SER A 342 -14.74 17.02 4.08
C SER A 342 -14.87 18.48 4.49
N TYR A 343 -16.07 18.89 4.77
CA TYR A 343 -16.40 20.20 5.31
C TYR A 343 -17.28 20.02 6.55
N GLN A 344 -16.93 20.71 7.62
CA GLN A 344 -17.61 20.62 8.90
C GLN A 344 -17.89 22.01 9.46
N ASN A 345 -19.10 22.19 9.97
CA ASN A 345 -19.49 23.32 10.78
C ASN A 345 -19.77 22.81 12.19
N SER A 346 -18.89 23.12 13.12
CA SER A 346 -18.98 22.68 14.51
C SER A 346 -19.57 23.80 15.37
N VAL A 347 -20.63 23.49 16.09
CA VAL A 347 -21.27 24.35 17.07
C VAL A 347 -21.21 23.65 18.42
N THR A 348 -20.57 24.25 19.39
CA THR A 348 -20.46 23.73 20.77
C THR A 348 -21.08 24.72 21.74
N GLY A 349 -21.58 24.22 22.86
CA GLY A 349 -22.32 25.04 23.83
C GLY A 349 -23.74 25.39 23.39
N ASP A 350 -24.44 26.11 24.20
CA ASP A 350 -25.81 26.57 23.95
C ASP A 350 -25.83 28.07 23.52
N LYS A 351 -26.65 28.40 22.55
CA LYS A 351 -26.61 29.67 21.78
C LYS A 351 -26.57 30.97 22.62
N ASN A 352 -26.95 30.94 23.86
CA ASN A 352 -26.97 32.12 24.73
C ASN A 352 -26.03 31.99 25.96
N MET A 353 -25.17 30.99 25.96
CA MET A 353 -24.18 30.74 27.02
C MET A 353 -22.78 31.21 26.64
N PRO A 354 -21.93 31.52 27.62
CA PRO A 354 -20.55 31.96 27.33
C PRO A 354 -19.67 30.91 26.66
N ASP A 355 -20.07 29.66 26.71
CA ASP A 355 -19.37 28.50 26.08
C ASP A 355 -19.80 28.29 24.62
N TYR A 356 -20.70 29.13 24.06
CA TYR A 356 -21.11 29.04 22.67
C TYR A 356 -19.96 29.36 21.74
N GLN A 357 -19.57 28.39 20.93
CA GLN A 357 -18.51 28.54 19.93
C GLN A 357 -18.95 27.94 18.60
N LYS A 358 -18.72 28.67 17.52
CA LYS A 358 -18.94 28.21 16.14
C LYS A 358 -17.64 28.20 15.38
N SER A 359 -17.28 27.08 14.78
CA SER A 359 -16.06 26.90 14.01
C SER A 359 -16.35 26.13 12.74
N THR A 360 -15.76 26.59 11.64
CA THR A 360 -15.80 25.90 10.35
C THR A 360 -14.45 25.30 10.05
N SER A 361 -14.43 24.09 9.52
CA SER A 361 -13.20 23.38 9.19
C SER A 361 -13.37 22.53 7.96
N PHE A 362 -12.29 22.33 7.21
CA PHE A 362 -12.29 21.46 6.04
C PHE A 362 -11.00 20.67 5.94
N LYS A 363 -11.05 19.55 5.22
CA LYS A 363 -9.93 18.67 4.95
C LYS A 363 -10.01 18.19 3.52
N ILE A 364 -8.87 18.19 2.84
CA ILE A 364 -8.72 17.65 1.49
C ILE A 364 -7.54 16.68 1.52
N GLN A 365 -7.78 15.46 1.08
CA GLN A 365 -6.74 14.46 0.86
C GLN A 365 -6.85 13.96 -0.58
N TRP A 366 -5.74 13.92 -1.27
CA TRP A 366 -5.68 13.37 -2.62
C TRP A 366 -4.39 12.58 -2.79
N SER A 367 -4.57 11.31 -3.10
CA SER A 367 -3.48 10.41 -3.47
C SER A 367 -3.65 10.02 -4.92
N HIS A 368 -2.63 10.23 -5.72
CA HIS A 368 -2.59 9.80 -7.11
C HIS A 368 -1.24 9.19 -7.44
N ARG A 369 -1.25 8.04 -8.07
CA ARG A 369 -0.05 7.37 -8.56
C ARG A 369 -0.28 6.87 -9.97
N GLN A 370 0.52 7.34 -10.89
CA GLN A 370 0.60 6.80 -12.23
C GLN A 370 1.46 5.54 -12.23
N ASP A 371 1.02 4.50 -12.93
CA ASP A 371 1.80 3.27 -13.12
C ASP A 371 2.91 3.52 -14.15
N ALA A 372 4.12 3.04 -13.88
CA ALA A 372 5.26 3.17 -14.80
C ALA A 372 5.01 2.54 -16.18
N LYS A 373 4.09 1.55 -16.26
CA LYS A 373 3.67 0.94 -17.54
C LYS A 373 2.75 1.83 -18.38
N ALA A 374 2.16 2.87 -17.78
CA ALA A 374 1.26 3.77 -18.50
C ALA A 374 2.00 4.66 -19.48
N ASN A 375 3.13 5.18 -19.05
CA ASN A 375 4.04 5.98 -19.86
C ASN A 375 5.45 5.86 -19.24
N PRO A 376 6.40 5.21 -19.93
CA PRO A 376 7.76 5.04 -19.41
C PRO A 376 8.57 6.35 -19.38
N TYR A 377 8.08 7.39 -20.05
CA TYR A 377 8.77 8.67 -20.14
C TYR A 377 8.18 9.76 -19.26
N SER A 378 6.97 9.60 -18.77
CA SER A 378 6.32 10.62 -17.94
C SER A 378 5.59 9.97 -16.76
N THR A 379 5.78 10.53 -15.57
CA THR A 379 5.13 10.09 -14.34
C THR A 379 4.49 11.26 -13.62
N LEU A 380 3.28 11.02 -13.10
CA LEU A 380 2.57 11.95 -12.23
C LEU A 380 2.27 11.24 -10.91
N SER A 381 2.62 11.89 -9.80
CA SER A 381 2.24 11.45 -8.47
C SER A 381 1.75 12.62 -7.63
N ALA A 382 0.75 12.37 -6.79
CA ALA A 382 0.23 13.36 -5.86
C ALA A 382 -0.03 12.71 -4.51
N SER A 383 0.34 13.41 -3.46
CA SER A 383 0.05 13.10 -2.06
C SER A 383 -0.31 14.40 -1.37
N VAL A 384 -1.60 14.75 -1.42
CA VAL A 384 -2.10 15.98 -0.82
C VAL A 384 -2.81 15.64 0.49
N ASN A 385 -2.41 16.30 1.57
CA ASN A 385 -3.04 16.20 2.89
C ASN A 385 -3.13 17.60 3.49
N PHE A 386 -4.19 18.29 3.17
CA PHE A 386 -4.46 19.64 3.62
C PHE A 386 -5.67 19.66 4.55
N ALA A 387 -5.57 20.33 5.68
CA ALA A 387 -6.69 20.55 6.57
C ALA A 387 -6.53 21.88 7.30
N THR A 388 -7.65 22.52 7.65
CA THR A 388 -7.64 23.65 8.58
C THR A 388 -7.18 23.20 9.97
N THR A 389 -6.52 24.08 10.69
CA THR A 389 -5.96 23.78 12.03
C THR A 389 -7.00 23.22 13.00
N ASN A 390 -8.26 23.67 12.88
CA ASN A 390 -9.37 23.25 13.74
C ASN A 390 -10.04 21.94 13.31
N TYR A 391 -9.63 21.32 12.18
CA TYR A 391 -10.33 20.15 11.66
C TYR A 391 -10.26 18.94 12.61
N GLU A 392 -9.07 18.56 13.05
CA GLU A 392 -8.91 17.36 13.87
C GLU A 392 -9.52 17.53 15.28
N PRO A 393 -9.37 18.67 15.97
CA PRO A 393 -10.07 18.89 17.24
C PRO A 393 -11.60 18.87 17.11
N ASN A 394 -12.15 19.28 15.95
CA ASN A 394 -13.60 19.29 15.72
C ASN A 394 -14.16 17.97 15.19
N ASN A 395 -13.32 17.09 14.68
CA ASN A 395 -13.74 15.82 14.10
C ASN A 395 -13.78 14.72 15.17
N LEU A 396 -14.94 14.14 15.39
CA LEU A 396 -15.14 13.12 16.41
C LEU A 396 -14.29 11.85 16.16
N ASN A 397 -14.07 11.47 14.89
CA ASN A 397 -13.23 10.33 14.55
C ASN A 397 -11.76 10.59 14.91
N SER A 398 -11.30 11.82 14.74
CA SER A 398 -9.93 12.23 15.07
C SER A 398 -9.69 12.33 16.57
N MET A 399 -10.70 12.65 17.37
CA MET A 399 -10.57 12.70 18.83
C MET A 399 -10.18 11.35 19.47
N TYR A 400 -10.44 10.25 18.78
CA TYR A 400 -10.05 8.91 19.22
C TYR A 400 -8.80 8.39 18.51
N ASN A 401 -8.16 9.22 17.69
CA ASN A 401 -6.92 8.91 17.01
C ASN A 401 -5.80 9.83 17.52
N PRO A 402 -5.00 9.37 18.49
CA PRO A 402 -3.92 10.18 19.06
C PRO A 402 -2.92 10.67 18.03
N GLN A 403 -2.66 9.89 16.99
CA GLN A 403 -1.72 10.28 15.94
C GLN A 403 -2.27 11.45 15.11
N ALA A 404 -3.55 11.46 14.79
CA ALA A 404 -4.18 12.57 14.10
C ALA A 404 -4.17 13.86 14.94
N LEU A 405 -4.47 13.75 16.24
CA LEU A 405 -4.45 14.90 17.18
C LEU A 405 -3.06 15.45 17.45
N THR A 406 -2.05 14.60 17.53
CA THR A 406 -0.65 15.00 17.83
C THR A 406 0.14 15.37 16.58
N GLN A 407 -0.42 15.22 15.41
CA GLN A 407 0.24 15.59 14.16
C GLN A 407 0.44 17.11 14.08
N SER A 408 1.66 17.55 14.38
CA SER A 408 2.02 18.98 14.37
C SER A 408 2.31 19.53 12.98
N THR A 409 2.63 18.68 12.01
CA THR A 409 2.96 19.08 10.65
C THR A 409 2.23 18.21 9.63
N ARG A 410 1.80 18.82 8.51
CA ARG A 410 1.20 18.15 7.36
C ARG A 410 1.97 18.52 6.12
N THR A 411 2.28 17.55 5.30
CA THR A 411 2.96 17.74 4.03
C THR A 411 2.06 17.33 2.87
N SER A 412 2.07 18.15 1.84
CA SER A 412 1.38 17.87 0.58
C SER A 412 2.38 18.04 -0.56
N SER A 413 2.37 17.12 -1.50
CA SER A 413 3.22 17.21 -2.68
C SER A 413 2.50 16.69 -3.92
N VAL A 414 2.72 17.37 -5.02
CA VAL A 414 2.35 16.90 -6.36
C VAL A 414 3.60 16.97 -7.20
N SER A 415 4.00 15.89 -7.81
CA SER A 415 5.20 15.81 -8.64
C SER A 415 4.88 15.26 -10.01
N TRP A 416 5.40 15.93 -11.00
CA TRP A 416 5.37 15.51 -12.39
C TRP A 416 6.80 15.45 -12.92
N SER A 417 7.13 14.40 -13.64
CA SER A 417 8.43 14.28 -14.29
C SER A 417 8.28 13.72 -15.70
N THR A 418 9.09 14.22 -16.61
CA THR A 418 9.13 13.77 -18.00
C THR A 418 10.56 13.65 -18.48
N LYS A 419 10.86 12.54 -19.13
CA LYS A 419 12.16 12.22 -19.70
C LYS A 419 12.15 12.33 -21.21
N PHE A 420 13.05 13.15 -21.76
CA PHE A 420 13.28 13.31 -23.18
C PHE A 420 14.54 12.53 -23.59
N SER A 421 14.36 11.29 -23.98
CA SER A 421 15.47 10.37 -24.28
C SER A 421 16.36 10.85 -25.45
N SER A 422 15.78 11.56 -26.42
CA SER A 422 16.53 12.11 -27.57
C SER A 422 17.51 13.23 -27.18
N LEU A 423 17.20 13.96 -26.09
CA LEU A 423 18.03 15.07 -25.58
C LEU A 423 18.81 14.68 -24.33
N ASN A 424 18.68 13.44 -23.82
CA ASN A 424 19.18 13.03 -22.54
C ASN A 424 18.79 13.99 -21.39
N MET A 425 17.56 14.50 -21.45
CA MET A 425 17.06 15.53 -20.56
C MET A 425 15.85 15.03 -19.78
N ASP A 426 15.84 15.31 -18.48
CA ASP A 426 14.73 15.07 -17.59
C ASP A 426 14.19 16.43 -17.10
N ILE A 427 12.87 16.60 -17.15
CA ILE A 427 12.20 17.77 -16.58
C ILE A 427 11.30 17.24 -15.46
N SER A 428 11.45 17.81 -14.28
CA SER A 428 10.56 17.56 -13.16
C SER A 428 10.01 18.87 -12.61
N SER A 429 8.74 18.85 -12.25
CA SER A 429 8.09 19.96 -11.57
C SER A 429 7.38 19.43 -10.35
N SER A 430 7.55 20.10 -9.23
CA SER A 430 6.85 19.76 -8.00
C SER A 430 6.14 20.97 -7.39
N PHE A 431 5.04 20.64 -6.75
CA PHE A 431 4.34 21.50 -5.79
C PHE A 431 4.55 20.88 -4.42
N SER A 432 4.93 21.66 -3.44
CA SER A 432 4.99 21.22 -2.06
C SER A 432 4.37 22.24 -1.11
N LEU A 433 3.61 21.74 -0.15
CA LEU A 433 2.98 22.53 0.89
C LEU A 433 3.22 21.86 2.23
N ASN A 434 3.83 22.58 3.16
CA ASN A 434 4.05 22.14 4.52
C ASN A 434 3.26 23.04 5.46
N GLN A 435 2.30 22.46 6.19
CA GLN A 435 1.54 23.16 7.22
C GLN A 435 2.11 22.83 8.60
N ASN A 436 2.28 23.83 9.44
CA ASN A 436 2.52 23.67 10.86
C ASN A 436 1.22 23.96 11.61
N MET A 437 0.66 22.94 12.22
CA MET A 437 -0.65 23.01 12.89
C MET A 437 -0.60 23.73 14.23
N ARG A 438 0.60 23.97 14.81
CA ARG A 438 0.75 24.64 16.11
C ARG A 438 0.60 26.16 16.01
N ASP A 439 1.16 26.74 14.97
CA ASP A 439 1.21 28.19 14.76
C ASP A 439 0.48 28.65 13.49
N SER A 440 -0.23 27.72 12.83
CA SER A 440 -0.99 27.94 11.58
C SER A 440 -0.14 28.56 10.46
N SER A 441 1.16 28.22 10.42
CA SER A 441 2.03 28.65 9.33
C SER A 441 2.04 27.67 8.18
N ILE A 442 2.19 28.19 6.98
CA ILE A 442 2.25 27.46 5.73
C ILE A 442 3.52 27.83 4.99
N ALA A 443 4.33 26.84 4.68
CA ALA A 443 5.41 26.93 3.72
C ALA A 443 4.97 26.30 2.40
N LEU A 444 4.85 27.11 1.37
CA LEU A 444 4.38 26.73 0.05
C LEU A 444 5.49 26.94 -0.98
N THR A 445 5.74 25.94 -1.81
CA THR A 445 6.68 26.03 -2.94
C THR A 445 5.94 25.62 -4.22
N LEU A 446 5.90 26.55 -5.21
CA LEU A 446 5.18 26.36 -6.48
C LEU A 446 5.60 27.39 -7.54
N PRO A 447 6.07 26.96 -8.71
CA PRO A 447 6.62 25.62 -8.98
C PRO A 447 8.01 25.45 -8.40
N ASP A 448 8.39 24.21 -8.18
CA ASP A 448 9.77 23.79 -8.03
C ASP A 448 10.12 23.00 -9.28
N LEU A 449 10.73 23.65 -10.26
CA LEU A 449 11.02 23.11 -11.57
C LEU A 449 12.50 22.76 -11.65
N THR A 450 12.79 21.52 -12.00
CA THR A 450 14.16 21.06 -12.26
C THR A 450 14.29 20.57 -13.70
N ILE A 451 15.24 21.10 -14.40
CA ILE A 451 15.67 20.66 -15.73
C ILE A 451 17.05 20.02 -15.56
N ASN A 452 17.16 18.74 -15.84
CA ASN A 452 18.41 18.02 -15.71
C ASN A 452 18.82 17.44 -17.06
N VAL A 453 19.98 17.87 -17.58
CA VAL A 453 20.61 17.25 -18.73
C VAL A 453 21.63 16.25 -18.22
N SER A 454 21.39 14.98 -18.49
CA SER A 454 22.25 13.88 -18.07
C SER A 454 23.65 14.05 -18.64
N ARG A 455 24.62 13.41 -18.01
CA ARG A 455 26.02 13.47 -18.41
C ARG A 455 26.20 13.21 -19.91
N PHE A 456 26.89 14.11 -20.58
CA PHE A 456 27.31 14.01 -21.98
C PHE A 456 28.79 14.33 -22.12
N TYR A 457 29.38 13.91 -23.22
CA TYR A 457 30.80 14.06 -23.53
C TYR A 457 30.94 14.98 -24.75
N PRO A 458 31.13 16.28 -24.57
CA PRO A 458 31.10 17.24 -25.67
C PRO A 458 32.24 17.03 -26.71
N PHE A 459 33.36 16.49 -26.24
CA PHE A 459 34.58 16.34 -27.07
C PHE A 459 34.76 14.89 -27.58
N ARG A 460 33.78 14.00 -27.34
CA ARG A 460 33.89 12.60 -27.74
C ARG A 460 33.64 12.42 -29.24
N ARG A 461 34.55 11.76 -29.93
CA ARG A 461 34.41 11.43 -31.34
C ARG A 461 33.19 10.54 -31.61
N LYS A 462 32.43 10.80 -32.69
CA LYS A 462 31.28 9.98 -33.10
C LYS A 462 31.68 8.55 -33.47
N HIS A 463 32.86 8.38 -34.09
CA HIS A 463 33.44 7.08 -34.46
C HIS A 463 34.78 6.92 -33.75
N MET A 464 34.79 6.09 -32.69
CA MET A 464 35.99 5.80 -31.93
C MET A 464 36.85 4.79 -32.69
N VAL A 465 38.08 5.20 -33.03
CA VAL A 465 39.15 4.31 -33.55
C VAL A 465 40.34 4.45 -32.61
N GLY A 466 40.73 3.35 -31.94
CA GLY A 466 41.77 3.33 -30.92
C GLY A 466 41.31 3.72 -29.54
N GLU A 467 42.24 4.00 -28.63
CA GLU A 467 41.95 4.39 -27.26
C GLU A 467 41.34 5.79 -27.12
N GLU A 468 40.56 6.00 -26.08
CA GLU A 468 39.98 7.31 -25.75
C GLU A 468 41.09 8.29 -25.38
N ARG A 469 41.08 9.46 -26.05
CA ARG A 469 42.01 10.54 -25.73
C ARG A 469 41.57 11.23 -24.41
N TRP A 470 42.50 11.90 -23.73
CA TRP A 470 42.25 12.53 -22.46
C TRP A 470 41.09 13.54 -22.46
N TYR A 471 40.90 14.33 -23.53
CA TYR A 471 39.80 15.29 -23.64
C TYR A 471 38.44 14.63 -23.94
N GLU A 472 38.41 13.43 -24.47
CA GLU A 472 37.20 12.67 -24.73
C GLU A 472 36.59 12.13 -23.45
N LYS A 473 37.36 12.07 -22.36
CA LYS A 473 36.93 11.70 -21.00
C LYS A 473 36.31 12.85 -20.23
N ILE A 474 36.33 14.09 -20.79
CA ILE A 474 35.68 15.24 -20.20
C ILE A 474 34.18 15.11 -20.40
N SER A 475 33.45 15.09 -19.29
CA SER A 475 32.00 15.02 -19.27
C SER A 475 31.42 16.29 -18.66
N MET A 476 30.24 16.64 -19.14
CA MET A 476 29.46 17.77 -18.61
C MET A 476 28.04 17.29 -18.29
N SER A 477 27.42 17.90 -17.33
CA SER A 477 25.98 17.82 -17.11
C SER A 477 25.45 19.21 -16.78
N TYR A 478 24.14 19.37 -16.85
CA TYR A 478 23.50 20.62 -16.52
C TYR A 478 22.28 20.36 -15.64
N THR A 479 22.12 21.16 -14.62
CA THR A 479 20.92 21.17 -13.79
C THR A 479 20.46 22.61 -13.63
N GLY A 480 19.26 22.91 -14.14
CA GLY A 480 18.57 24.17 -13.93
C GLY A 480 17.44 23.97 -12.93
N ASN A 481 17.38 24.79 -11.89
CA ASN A 481 16.32 24.78 -10.88
C ASN A 481 15.63 26.15 -10.88
N LEU A 482 14.31 26.17 -10.94
CA LEU A 482 13.47 27.34 -10.71
C LEU A 482 12.57 27.04 -9.53
N SER A 483 12.63 27.85 -8.49
CA SER A 483 11.81 27.67 -7.30
C SER A 483 11.19 28.97 -6.85
N ASN A 484 9.90 28.92 -6.54
CA ASN A 484 9.17 30.00 -5.92
C ASN A 484 8.58 29.49 -4.62
N SER A 485 8.85 30.17 -3.52
CA SER A 485 8.35 29.78 -2.21
C SER A 485 7.88 30.95 -1.38
N ILE A 486 6.93 30.65 -0.50
CA ILE A 486 6.45 31.58 0.52
C ILE A 486 6.29 30.85 1.85
N ASN A 487 6.62 31.54 2.94
CA ASN A 487 6.34 31.10 4.29
C ASN A 487 5.49 32.16 4.99
N THR A 488 4.24 31.83 5.26
CA THR A 488 3.26 32.80 5.79
C THR A 488 2.22 32.10 6.64
N LYS A 489 1.27 32.85 7.18
CA LYS A 489 0.12 32.31 7.90
C LYS A 489 -0.97 31.82 6.94
N GLU A 490 -1.78 30.86 7.38
CA GLU A 490 -2.86 30.25 6.59
C GLU A 490 -3.85 31.27 5.99
N ASP A 491 -4.19 32.30 6.76
CA ASP A 491 -5.11 33.38 6.36
C ASP A 491 -4.53 34.33 5.30
N LYS A 492 -3.20 34.46 5.21
CA LYS A 492 -2.52 35.40 4.33
C LYS A 492 -2.10 34.81 2.99
N VAL A 493 -2.05 33.48 2.84
CA VAL A 493 -1.56 32.80 1.62
C VAL A 493 -2.28 33.29 0.36
N LEU A 494 -3.60 33.35 0.38
CA LEU A 494 -4.41 33.75 -0.79
C LEU A 494 -4.37 35.26 -1.12
N HIS A 495 -3.86 36.08 -0.19
CA HIS A 495 -3.75 37.53 -0.33
C HIS A 495 -2.29 37.96 -0.57
N SER A 496 -1.36 37.01 -0.68
CA SER A 496 0.05 37.29 -0.90
C SER A 496 0.36 37.75 -2.32
N SER A 497 1.28 38.70 -2.44
CA SER A 497 1.79 39.16 -3.73
C SER A 497 2.93 38.27 -4.23
N LEU A 498 2.79 37.69 -5.43
CA LEU A 498 3.80 36.85 -6.06
C LEU A 498 5.15 37.51 -6.25
N THR A 499 5.21 38.84 -6.29
CA THR A 499 6.43 39.59 -6.51
C THR A 499 7.05 40.11 -5.22
N LYS A 500 6.25 40.44 -4.19
CA LYS A 500 6.71 41.04 -2.95
C LYS A 500 6.91 40.05 -1.81
N ASP A 501 5.95 39.11 -1.68
CA ASP A 501 5.91 38.19 -0.53
C ASP A 501 6.55 36.85 -0.85
N TRP A 502 6.63 36.49 -2.15
CA TRP A 502 7.23 35.26 -2.58
C TRP A 502 8.70 35.40 -2.87
N HIS A 503 9.48 34.43 -2.41
CA HIS A 503 10.88 34.28 -2.75
C HIS A 503 10.98 33.53 -4.08
N ASN A 504 11.50 34.20 -5.10
CA ASN A 504 11.66 33.63 -6.43
C ASN A 504 13.14 33.55 -6.75
N ALA A 505 13.61 32.37 -7.15
CA ALA A 505 15.00 32.17 -7.53
C ALA A 505 15.16 31.13 -8.63
N MET A 506 16.20 31.30 -9.43
CA MET A 506 16.63 30.36 -10.45
C MET A 506 18.11 30.03 -10.22
N GLN A 507 18.48 28.76 -10.42
CA GLN A 507 19.84 28.29 -10.24
C GLN A 507 20.25 27.43 -11.45
N HIS A 508 21.46 27.69 -11.96
CA HIS A 508 22.11 26.88 -12.99
C HIS A 508 23.35 26.22 -12.41
N LYS A 509 23.46 24.89 -12.53
CA LYS A 509 24.64 24.14 -12.12
C LYS A 509 25.24 23.44 -13.32
N ILE A 510 26.51 23.64 -13.55
CA ILE A 510 27.27 23.07 -14.66
C ILE A 510 28.53 22.40 -14.09
N PRO A 511 28.46 21.16 -13.64
CA PRO A 511 29.64 20.39 -13.30
C PRO A 511 30.35 19.90 -14.56
N ILE A 512 31.66 20.03 -14.57
CA ILE A 512 32.57 19.53 -15.60
C ILE A 512 33.51 18.54 -14.92
N ASP A 513 33.41 17.27 -15.29
CA ASP A 513 34.17 16.19 -14.66
C ASP A 513 35.05 15.47 -15.67
N ALA A 514 36.18 14.97 -15.24
CA ALA A 514 36.95 13.99 -16.00
C ALA A 514 37.45 12.89 -15.05
N THR A 515 37.72 11.72 -15.56
CA THR A 515 38.34 10.64 -14.79
C THR A 515 39.50 10.05 -15.58
N PHE A 516 40.68 10.03 -14.95
CA PHE A 516 41.92 9.51 -15.54
C PHE A 516 42.45 8.40 -14.63
N SER A 517 42.95 7.33 -15.23
CA SER A 517 43.68 6.29 -14.51
C SER A 517 45.18 6.53 -14.69
N LEU A 518 45.86 6.91 -13.61
CA LEU A 518 47.31 7.07 -13.61
C LEU A 518 47.95 5.71 -13.28
N PHE A 519 48.87 5.26 -14.13
CA PHE A 519 49.54 3.95 -14.02
C PHE A 519 48.59 2.75 -13.92
N ASN A 520 47.34 2.90 -14.37
CA ASN A 520 46.25 1.92 -14.24
C ASN A 520 45.82 1.56 -12.80
N TYR A 521 46.34 2.24 -11.78
CA TYR A 521 46.08 1.94 -10.36
C TYR A 521 45.48 3.09 -9.59
N VAL A 522 45.75 4.36 -9.96
CA VAL A 522 45.26 5.52 -9.27
C VAL A 522 44.26 6.26 -10.15
N ASN A 523 43.05 6.37 -9.71
CA ASN A 523 42.01 7.14 -10.40
C ASN A 523 42.09 8.60 -9.92
N ILE A 524 42.36 9.51 -10.86
CA ILE A 524 42.38 10.94 -10.65
C ILE A 524 41.13 11.54 -11.28
N SER A 525 40.33 12.28 -10.51
CA SER A 525 39.07 12.85 -10.95
C SER A 525 39.06 14.35 -10.67
N PRO A 526 39.52 15.20 -11.61
CA PRO A 526 39.32 16.63 -11.55
C PRO A 526 37.86 16.95 -11.81
N ARG A 527 37.34 17.93 -11.09
CA ARG A 527 35.99 18.46 -11.22
C ARG A 527 36.01 19.97 -11.05
N PHE A 528 35.33 20.64 -11.97
CA PHE A 528 35.03 22.07 -11.87
C PHE A 528 33.51 22.22 -11.78
N ASN A 529 33.04 22.86 -10.73
CA ASN A 529 31.62 23.14 -10.55
C ASN A 529 31.42 24.65 -10.75
N PHE A 530 30.51 24.98 -11.66
CA PHE A 530 30.04 26.37 -11.83
C PHE A 530 28.57 26.42 -11.43
N THR A 531 28.21 27.36 -10.59
CA THR A 531 26.85 27.59 -10.12
C THR A 531 26.49 29.05 -10.27
N ASP A 532 25.44 29.32 -11.01
CA ASP A 532 24.87 30.66 -11.18
C ASP A 532 23.49 30.71 -10.54
N ARG A 533 23.19 31.80 -9.83
CA ARG A 533 21.92 31.99 -9.13
C ARG A 533 21.35 33.36 -9.45
N MET A 534 20.07 33.37 -9.77
CA MET A 534 19.30 34.57 -10.09
C MET A 534 18.21 34.74 -9.04
N TYR A 535 18.14 35.93 -8.46
CA TYR A 535 17.16 36.26 -7.41
C TYR A 535 16.32 37.46 -7.82
N THR A 536 15.07 37.52 -7.37
CA THR A 536 14.18 38.68 -7.56
C THR A 536 14.23 39.65 -6.41
N GLN A 537 14.99 39.35 -5.36
CA GLN A 537 15.13 40.21 -4.18
C GLN A 537 16.47 39.98 -3.48
N ARG A 538 16.91 41.00 -2.76
CA ARG A 538 18.06 40.96 -1.85
C ARG A 538 17.77 41.74 -0.57
N GLN A 539 18.49 41.46 0.49
CA GLN A 539 18.41 42.17 1.74
C GLN A 539 19.35 43.40 1.72
N LYS A 540 18.88 44.53 2.23
CA LYS A 540 19.69 45.72 2.53
C LYS A 540 19.66 45.93 4.02
N LYS A 541 20.86 45.93 4.66
CA LYS A 541 21.01 46.24 6.07
C LYS A 541 21.39 47.69 6.25
N SER A 542 20.83 48.29 7.28
CA SER A 542 21.16 49.64 7.74
C SER A 542 21.13 49.65 9.26
N TRP A 543 21.81 50.61 9.86
CA TRP A 543 21.81 50.81 11.30
C TRP A 543 20.81 51.92 11.63
N ASP A 544 19.90 51.62 12.56
CA ASP A 544 19.01 52.63 13.13
C ASP A 544 19.66 53.19 14.37
N GLU A 545 20.08 54.45 14.29
CA GLU A 545 20.79 55.16 15.38
C GLU A 545 19.87 55.46 16.56
N ASP A 546 18.57 55.69 16.30
CA ASP A 546 17.61 56.02 17.36
C ASP A 546 17.32 54.82 18.26
N ASN A 547 17.15 53.63 17.64
CA ASN A 547 16.82 52.40 18.35
C ASN A 547 18.04 51.53 18.63
N GLN A 548 19.26 51.92 18.18
CA GLN A 548 20.51 51.14 18.32
C GLN A 548 20.35 49.68 17.83
N GLN A 549 19.70 49.50 16.71
CA GLN A 549 19.44 48.16 16.16
C GLN A 549 19.68 48.09 14.65
N GLU A 550 19.96 46.87 14.19
CA GLU A 550 20.06 46.56 12.78
C GLU A 550 18.66 46.50 12.16
N VAL A 551 18.44 47.23 11.09
CA VAL A 551 17.22 47.20 10.26
C VAL A 551 17.53 46.50 8.94
N THR A 552 16.71 45.57 8.56
CA THR A 552 16.84 44.82 7.31
C THR A 552 15.64 45.12 6.40
N ASP A 553 15.89 45.74 5.27
CA ASP A 553 14.91 46.01 4.22
C ASP A 553 15.06 45.02 3.05
N THR A 554 13.98 44.74 2.37
CA THR A 554 13.99 43.89 1.16
C THR A 554 13.93 44.75 -0.10
N LEU A 555 14.99 44.72 -0.89
CA LEU A 555 15.02 45.38 -2.19
C LEU A 555 14.60 44.42 -3.29
N GLN A 556 13.57 44.83 -4.04
CA GLN A 556 13.08 44.07 -5.21
C GLN A 556 13.88 44.45 -6.45
N GLY A 557 14.26 43.45 -7.26
CA GLY A 557 15.06 43.66 -8.46
C GLY A 557 15.52 42.32 -9.05
N PHE A 558 16.29 42.40 -10.10
CA PHE A 558 16.92 41.21 -10.67
C PHE A 558 18.40 41.22 -10.29
N TYR A 559 18.83 40.18 -9.59
CA TYR A 559 20.17 40.05 -9.07
C TYR A 559 20.78 38.72 -9.51
N ASN A 560 21.99 38.76 -10.04
CA ASN A 560 22.71 37.58 -10.43
C ASN A 560 23.96 37.38 -9.57
N VAL A 561 24.15 36.17 -9.06
CA VAL A 561 25.27 35.79 -8.20
C VAL A 561 25.82 34.46 -8.62
N TYR A 562 27.10 34.36 -8.94
CA TYR A 562 27.73 33.12 -9.30
C TYR A 562 28.86 32.71 -8.37
N ASP A 563 29.09 31.42 -8.28
CA ASP A 563 30.26 30.87 -7.60
C ASP A 563 30.80 29.68 -8.38
N TRP A 564 32.05 29.36 -8.14
CA TRP A 564 32.69 28.17 -8.70
C TRP A 564 33.68 27.57 -7.69
N ASP A 565 33.85 26.26 -7.81
CA ASP A 565 34.87 25.53 -7.06
C ASP A 565 35.60 24.54 -7.95
N LEU A 566 36.85 24.29 -7.64
CA LEU A 566 37.71 23.31 -8.26
C LEU A 566 37.97 22.19 -7.24
N SER A 567 37.76 20.94 -7.64
CA SER A 567 38.13 19.80 -6.82
C SER A 567 38.95 18.79 -7.62
N LEU A 568 39.89 18.14 -6.94
CA LEU A 568 40.72 17.09 -7.49
C LEU A 568 40.71 15.92 -6.50
N SER A 569 40.22 14.75 -6.91
CA SER A 569 40.28 13.57 -6.07
C SER A 569 41.18 12.50 -6.69
N ALA A 570 42.01 11.87 -5.83
CA ALA A 570 42.85 10.75 -6.18
C ALA A 570 42.46 9.56 -5.29
N SER A 571 42.12 8.44 -5.89
CA SER A 571 41.73 7.24 -5.16
C SER A 571 42.36 5.99 -5.78
N THR A 572 42.68 5.04 -4.91
CA THR A 572 43.15 3.71 -5.34
C THR A 572 42.51 2.63 -4.50
N THR A 573 42.61 1.39 -4.97
CA THR A 573 42.15 0.22 -4.24
C THR A 573 43.29 -0.77 -4.11
N LEU A 574 43.71 -0.99 -2.88
CA LEU A 574 44.77 -1.92 -2.55
C LEU A 574 44.15 -3.21 -1.98
N TYR A 575 44.64 -4.34 -2.42
CA TYR A 575 44.15 -5.66 -1.99
C TYR A 575 45.26 -6.38 -1.21
N GLY A 576 44.99 -6.71 0.03
CA GLY A 576 45.78 -7.60 0.84
C GLY A 576 45.15 -8.98 0.90
N PHE A 577 45.93 -10.01 0.67
CA PHE A 577 45.50 -11.40 0.82
C PHE A 577 46.37 -12.10 1.90
N PHE A 578 45.71 -12.66 2.90
CA PHE A 578 46.33 -13.39 3.95
C PHE A 578 45.78 -14.80 3.99
N VAL A 579 46.66 -15.79 3.93
CA VAL A 579 46.29 -17.21 4.10
C VAL A 579 46.67 -17.62 5.52
N PRO A 580 45.67 -17.87 6.40
CA PRO A 580 45.96 -18.24 7.78
C PRO A 580 46.71 -19.56 7.88
N ASN A 581 47.56 -19.68 8.90
CA ASN A 581 48.26 -20.90 9.16
C ASN A 581 47.30 -22.01 9.55
N ARG A 582 47.27 -23.09 8.73
CA ARG A 582 46.34 -24.22 8.93
C ARG A 582 46.53 -24.95 10.27
N LYS A 583 47.74 -24.93 10.83
CA LYS A 583 48.01 -25.52 12.16
C LYS A 583 47.30 -24.80 13.30
N LEU A 584 47.07 -23.47 13.17
CA LEU A 584 46.43 -22.65 14.20
C LEU A 584 44.93 -22.50 13.99
N PHE A 585 44.48 -22.40 12.74
CA PHE A 585 43.08 -22.07 12.39
C PHE A 585 42.31 -23.22 11.70
N GLY A 586 42.99 -24.39 11.50
CA GLY A 586 42.38 -25.51 10.78
C GLY A 586 42.11 -25.19 9.30
N ASP A 587 41.38 -26.08 8.61
CA ASP A 587 41.06 -25.93 7.19
C ASP A 587 39.79 -25.11 6.94
N LYS A 588 39.14 -24.55 7.98
CA LYS A 588 37.90 -23.81 7.85
C LYS A 588 38.08 -22.47 7.16
N ILE A 589 39.17 -21.72 7.47
CA ILE A 589 39.46 -20.42 6.87
C ILE A 589 40.48 -20.59 5.78
N GLN A 590 40.05 -20.31 4.53
CA GLN A 590 40.91 -20.51 3.36
C GLN A 590 41.76 -19.27 3.04
N ALA A 591 41.18 -18.10 3.14
CA ALA A 591 41.86 -16.85 2.88
C ALA A 591 41.10 -15.68 3.53
N ILE A 592 41.83 -14.64 3.91
CA ILE A 592 41.30 -13.35 4.34
C ILE A 592 41.71 -12.32 3.30
N ARG A 593 40.73 -11.56 2.81
CA ARG A 593 40.94 -10.45 1.89
C ARG A 593 40.73 -9.14 2.63
N HIS A 594 41.74 -8.30 2.63
CA HIS A 594 41.64 -6.90 3.06
C HIS A 594 41.58 -6.00 1.85
N VAL A 595 40.58 -5.15 1.77
CA VAL A 595 40.45 -4.12 0.74
C VAL A 595 40.64 -2.78 1.40
N PHE A 596 41.69 -2.08 1.04
CA PHE A 596 42.08 -0.77 1.53
C PHE A 596 41.88 0.27 0.42
N LYS A 597 41.01 1.25 0.68
CA LYS A 597 40.68 2.32 -0.28
C LYS A 597 41.01 3.69 0.30
N PRO A 598 42.22 4.19 0.11
CA PRO A 598 42.55 5.57 0.41
C PRO A 598 42.03 6.51 -0.68
N THR A 599 41.50 7.63 -0.29
CA THR A 599 41.08 8.73 -1.18
C THR A 599 41.64 10.04 -0.61
N VAL A 600 42.37 10.76 -1.42
CA VAL A 600 42.82 12.12 -1.11
C VAL A 600 42.08 13.06 -2.05
N SER A 601 41.46 14.07 -1.51
CA SER A 601 40.77 15.09 -2.29
C SER A 601 41.25 16.48 -1.91
N PHE A 602 41.46 17.28 -2.91
CA PHE A 602 41.75 18.72 -2.79
C PHE A 602 40.55 19.48 -3.30
N GLN A 603 40.13 20.52 -2.60
CA GLN A 603 39.08 21.44 -3.00
C GLN A 603 39.51 22.85 -2.81
N TYR A 604 39.26 23.70 -3.78
CA TYR A 604 39.53 25.12 -3.75
C TYR A 604 38.30 25.92 -4.16
N LYS A 605 38.00 26.96 -3.42
CA LYS A 605 36.97 27.94 -3.73
C LYS A 605 37.51 29.33 -3.37
N PRO A 606 37.45 30.34 -4.30
CA PRO A 606 37.93 31.68 -4.07
C PRO A 606 37.05 32.46 -3.08
N ASP A 607 37.54 33.54 -2.60
CA ASP A 607 36.81 34.50 -1.76
C ASP A 607 35.85 35.34 -2.58
N PHE A 608 34.56 34.92 -2.60
CA PHE A 608 33.48 35.65 -3.25
C PHE A 608 33.01 36.91 -2.47
N SER A 609 33.49 37.12 -1.28
CA SER A 609 33.24 38.36 -0.53
C SER A 609 34.15 39.51 -0.93
N SER A 610 35.21 39.25 -1.72
CA SER A 610 36.11 40.30 -2.16
C SER A 610 35.41 41.33 -3.03
N ASP A 611 35.88 42.55 -3.00
CA ASP A 611 35.30 43.69 -3.73
C ASP A 611 35.33 43.49 -5.26
N HIS A 612 36.19 42.59 -5.74
CA HIS A 612 36.26 42.18 -7.13
C HIS A 612 34.94 41.58 -7.65
N TYR A 613 34.22 40.83 -6.81
CA TYR A 613 32.95 40.16 -7.21
C TYR A 613 31.73 41.05 -6.93
N SER A 614 31.83 42.00 -5.98
CA SER A 614 30.76 42.94 -5.58
C SER A 614 29.45 42.23 -5.14
N PHE A 615 29.54 41.03 -4.57
CA PHE A 615 28.39 40.28 -4.09
C PHE A 615 28.05 40.55 -2.64
N TRP A 616 28.96 41.17 -1.90
CA TRP A 616 28.78 41.50 -0.52
C TRP A 616 28.64 43.02 -0.38
N ASP A 617 27.77 43.46 0.54
CA ASP A 617 27.58 44.88 0.89
C ASP A 617 28.14 45.17 2.28
N THR A 618 28.29 46.45 2.59
CA THR A 618 28.72 46.94 3.90
C THR A 618 27.70 47.93 4.42
N TYR A 619 27.48 47.93 5.72
CA TYR A 619 26.73 49.01 6.40
C TYR A 619 27.51 49.57 7.56
N GLN A 620 27.26 50.85 7.88
CA GLN A 620 27.84 51.55 8.97
C GLN A 620 27.08 51.22 10.26
N LYS A 621 27.80 50.89 11.32
CA LYS A 621 27.24 50.61 12.64
C LYS A 621 27.93 51.51 13.65
N THR A 622 27.15 52.17 14.50
CA THR A 622 27.62 53.04 15.58
C THR A 622 27.39 52.35 16.91
N ASP A 623 28.42 52.16 17.71
CA ASP A 623 28.29 51.59 19.04
C ASP A 623 27.74 52.61 20.05
N ALA A 624 27.47 52.19 21.31
CA ALA A 624 26.96 53.06 22.37
C ALA A 624 27.95 54.14 22.77
N GLU A 625 29.23 53.99 22.47
CA GLU A 625 30.32 54.96 22.72
C GLU A 625 30.51 55.91 21.55
N GLY A 626 29.78 55.82 20.47
CA GLY A 626 29.84 56.64 19.27
C GLY A 626 30.93 56.25 18.27
N ASN A 627 31.58 55.10 18.42
CA ASN A 627 32.56 54.62 17.46
C ASN A 627 31.85 54.04 16.23
N VAL A 628 32.31 54.42 15.06
CA VAL A 628 31.79 53.99 13.78
C VAL A 628 32.57 52.76 13.30
N THR A 629 31.88 51.68 13.04
CA THR A 629 32.44 50.46 12.44
C THR A 629 31.69 50.10 11.16
N TYR A 630 32.38 49.52 10.19
CA TYR A 630 31.76 49.02 8.94
C TYR A 630 31.69 47.52 9.00
N GLU A 631 30.46 47.01 8.96
CA GLU A 631 30.22 45.59 9.00
C GLU A 631 29.85 45.08 7.60
N LYS A 632 30.60 44.06 7.13
CA LYS A 632 30.37 43.44 5.81
C LYS A 632 29.36 42.33 5.94
N TYR A 633 28.34 42.33 5.11
CA TYR A 633 27.26 41.33 5.15
C TYR A 633 26.93 40.77 3.78
N ASN A 634 26.32 39.59 3.78
CA ASN A 634 25.81 38.94 2.57
C ASN A 634 24.33 39.29 2.33
N PRO A 635 24.01 40.08 1.27
CA PRO A 635 22.64 40.49 0.96
C PRO A 635 21.69 39.33 0.60
N TYR A 636 22.24 38.12 0.32
CA TYR A 636 21.49 36.92 -0.08
C TYR A 636 21.40 35.87 1.05
N GLN A 637 21.65 36.31 2.29
CA GLN A 637 21.50 35.42 3.44
C GLN A 637 20.05 34.97 3.57
N GLY A 638 19.82 33.64 3.65
CA GLY A 638 18.48 33.09 3.71
C GLY A 638 17.75 33.00 2.37
N ALA A 639 18.36 33.39 1.25
CA ALA A 639 17.78 33.23 -0.08
C ALA A 639 17.62 31.75 -0.48
N LEU A 640 16.70 31.49 -1.39
CA LEU A 640 16.53 30.15 -1.98
C LEU A 640 17.85 29.67 -2.61
N PHE A 641 18.09 28.37 -2.60
CA PHE A 641 19.35 27.74 -3.06
C PHE A 641 20.61 28.21 -2.29
N GLY A 642 20.46 28.89 -1.16
CA GLY A 642 21.55 29.41 -0.36
C GLY A 642 22.25 30.61 -1.01
N SER A 643 23.06 31.34 -0.23
CA SER A 643 23.76 32.50 -0.74
C SER A 643 24.85 32.17 -1.76
N GLY A 644 25.42 30.99 -1.73
CA GLY A 644 26.49 30.52 -2.63
C GLY A 644 27.83 31.20 -2.46
N VAL A 645 27.82 32.44 -2.08
CA VAL A 645 29.02 33.27 -1.95
C VAL A 645 29.49 33.31 -0.51
N SER A 646 30.53 32.55 -0.19
CA SER A 646 31.14 32.49 1.14
C SER A 646 32.13 33.62 1.32
N GLN A 647 32.30 34.07 2.57
CA GLN A 647 33.38 34.95 2.96
C GLN A 647 34.66 34.15 3.12
N GLY A 648 35.74 34.69 2.59
CA GLY A 648 37.07 34.10 2.63
C GLY A 648 37.27 32.98 1.58
N GLU A 649 38.52 32.84 1.16
CA GLU A 649 38.90 31.71 0.32
C GLU A 649 38.87 30.40 1.12
N THR A 650 38.58 29.28 0.45
CA THR A 650 38.65 27.96 1.04
C THR A 650 39.55 27.07 0.21
N GLY A 651 40.54 26.48 0.87
CA GLY A 651 41.37 25.42 0.30
C GLY A 651 41.42 24.29 1.31
N SER A 652 41.00 23.11 0.89
CA SER A 652 41.02 21.97 1.81
C SER A 652 41.58 20.70 1.14
N ILE A 653 42.39 19.97 1.93
CA ILE A 653 42.83 18.62 1.59
C ILE A 653 42.12 17.67 2.53
N ALA A 654 41.34 16.74 1.99
CA ALA A 654 40.67 15.72 2.78
C ALA A 654 41.26 14.34 2.49
N LEU A 655 41.55 13.61 3.55
CA LEU A 655 41.95 12.20 3.51
C LEU A 655 40.77 11.36 4.00
N SER A 656 40.36 10.40 3.21
CA SER A 656 39.36 9.40 3.57
C SER A 656 39.94 8.00 3.33
N ILE A 657 39.76 7.13 4.29
CA ILE A 657 40.26 5.76 4.25
C ILE A 657 39.07 4.85 4.52
N SER A 658 38.83 3.87 3.66
CA SER A 658 37.84 2.81 3.89
C SER A 658 38.52 1.44 3.84
N ASN A 659 38.21 0.62 4.83
CA ASN A 659 38.73 -0.73 4.99
C ASN A 659 37.57 -1.72 5.01
N ASN A 660 37.68 -2.76 4.19
CA ASN A 660 36.77 -3.91 4.19
C ASN A 660 37.58 -5.20 4.39
N ILE A 661 37.18 -6.04 5.33
CA ILE A 661 37.84 -7.31 5.62
C ILE A 661 36.85 -8.45 5.47
N GLU A 662 37.09 -9.31 4.51
CA GLU A 662 36.30 -10.50 4.22
C GLU A 662 37.12 -11.76 4.38
N MET A 663 36.52 -12.84 4.84
CA MET A 663 37.15 -14.16 4.85
C MET A 663 36.40 -15.15 3.96
N LYS A 664 37.15 -16.01 3.31
CA LYS A 664 36.63 -17.16 2.58
C LYS A 664 36.71 -18.38 3.49
N MET A 665 35.57 -18.94 3.83
CA MET A 665 35.45 -20.13 4.67
C MET A 665 34.98 -21.33 3.84
N ARG A 666 35.44 -22.51 4.19
CA ARG A 666 34.91 -23.78 3.67
C ARG A 666 33.50 -23.96 4.24
N SER A 667 32.55 -24.28 3.40
CA SER A 667 31.15 -24.53 3.76
C SER A 667 30.63 -25.68 2.93
N ASP A 668 30.13 -26.71 3.60
CA ASP A 668 29.51 -27.86 2.95
C ASP A 668 28.07 -27.56 2.49
N ASP A 669 27.53 -26.41 2.89
CA ASP A 669 26.15 -25.98 2.57
C ASP A 669 26.07 -25.18 1.26
N ASP A 670 27.18 -24.76 0.66
CA ASP A 670 27.24 -23.98 -0.57
C ASP A 670 27.62 -24.84 -1.77
N SER A 671 26.96 -24.67 -2.89
CA SER A 671 27.22 -25.40 -4.13
C SER A 671 28.66 -25.24 -4.64
N THR A 672 29.34 -24.16 -4.23
CA THR A 672 30.75 -23.88 -4.57
C THR A 672 31.74 -24.41 -3.55
N GLY A 673 31.28 -25.05 -2.45
CA GLY A 673 32.09 -25.52 -1.34
C GLY A 673 32.68 -24.42 -0.46
N PHE A 674 32.39 -23.14 -0.73
CA PHE A 674 32.98 -22.00 -0.04
C PHE A 674 31.95 -20.91 0.23
N LYS A 675 32.01 -20.30 1.42
CA LYS A 675 31.18 -19.16 1.83
C LYS A 675 32.06 -17.95 2.10
N LYS A 676 31.63 -16.78 1.60
CA LYS A 676 32.23 -15.49 1.95
C LYS A 676 31.54 -14.95 3.19
N VAL A 677 32.33 -14.54 4.18
CA VAL A 677 31.88 -13.91 5.42
C VAL A 677 32.61 -12.59 5.57
N SER A 678 31.83 -11.50 5.71
CA SER A 678 32.40 -10.19 6.04
C SER A 678 32.74 -10.17 7.53
N ILE A 679 33.99 -9.86 7.89
CA ILE A 679 34.43 -9.63 9.26
C ILE A 679 34.19 -8.17 9.61
N ILE A 680 34.70 -7.27 8.77
CA ILE A 680 34.47 -5.82 8.84
C ILE A 680 33.94 -5.39 7.49
N ASP A 681 32.66 -5.01 7.47
CA ASP A 681 32.00 -4.60 6.24
C ASP A 681 32.48 -3.21 5.78
N ASP A 682 32.67 -2.30 6.72
CA ASP A 682 33.31 -1.02 6.49
C ASP A 682 33.94 -0.48 7.79
N LEU A 683 35.19 -0.13 7.73
CA LEU A 683 35.89 0.67 8.74
C LEU A 683 36.45 1.90 8.02
N SER A 684 35.75 3.01 8.11
CA SER A 684 36.13 4.23 7.45
C SER A 684 36.54 5.32 8.45
N ALA A 685 37.50 6.12 8.05
CA ALA A 685 37.96 7.29 8.78
C ALA A 685 38.16 8.43 7.79
N SER A 686 37.77 9.65 8.16
CA SER A 686 37.96 10.84 7.36
C SER A 686 38.37 12.04 8.20
N MET A 687 39.27 12.82 7.64
CA MET A 687 39.80 14.07 8.24
C MET A 687 40.21 15.01 7.12
N SER A 688 40.04 16.30 7.30
CA SER A 688 40.47 17.33 6.36
C SER A 688 41.32 18.40 6.99
N TYR A 689 42.19 18.97 6.17
CA TYR A 689 43.04 20.12 6.50
C TYR A 689 42.59 21.32 5.67
N ASN A 690 42.11 22.38 6.32
CA ASN A 690 41.74 23.63 5.68
C ASN A 690 42.96 24.56 5.63
N MET A 691 43.47 24.80 4.43
CA MET A 691 44.67 25.64 4.22
C MET A 691 44.38 27.15 4.46
N ALA A 692 43.13 27.57 4.40
CA ALA A 692 42.71 28.93 4.62
C ALA A 692 42.56 29.30 6.10
N ASP A 693 42.30 28.32 6.97
CA ASP A 693 42.21 28.54 8.41
C ASP A 693 43.60 28.38 9.06
N LYS A 694 44.22 29.54 9.38
CA LYS A 694 45.55 29.54 9.98
C LYS A 694 45.55 29.12 11.46
N LEU A 695 44.42 29.22 12.15
CA LEU A 695 44.34 28.94 13.58
C LEU A 695 43.98 27.49 13.87
N ARG A 696 43.02 26.94 13.13
CA ARG A 696 42.47 25.59 13.37
C ARG A 696 42.25 24.85 12.06
N PRO A 697 43.33 24.53 11.32
CA PRO A 697 43.23 23.98 10.00
C PRO A 697 42.65 22.54 9.93
N TRP A 698 42.78 21.73 10.97
CA TRP A 698 42.33 20.34 10.98
C TRP A 698 40.85 20.22 11.36
N SER A 699 40.08 19.47 10.59
CA SER A 699 38.72 19.09 10.94
C SER A 699 38.70 18.00 12.04
N ASN A 700 37.55 17.74 12.60
CA ASN A 700 37.36 16.57 13.45
C ASN A 700 37.62 15.27 12.66
N LEU A 701 38.10 14.24 13.34
CA LEU A 701 38.25 12.90 12.81
C LEU A 701 36.90 12.17 12.94
N SER A 702 36.25 11.91 11.83
CA SER A 702 35.02 11.12 11.79
C SER A 702 35.34 9.68 11.45
N THR A 703 34.83 8.73 12.25
CA THR A 703 35.04 7.31 12.07
C THR A 703 33.69 6.57 11.99
N ASN A 704 33.64 5.54 11.16
CA ASN A 704 32.48 4.69 11.03
C ASN A 704 32.94 3.21 11.00
N LEU A 705 32.37 2.40 11.87
CA LEU A 705 32.59 0.96 11.91
C LEU A 705 31.27 0.23 11.65
N ARG A 706 31.24 -0.56 10.60
CA ARG A 706 30.09 -1.41 10.26
C ARG A 706 30.52 -2.87 10.28
N LEU A 707 29.86 -3.64 11.16
CA LEU A 707 30.08 -5.08 11.31
C LEU A 707 28.79 -5.82 10.96
N LYS A 708 28.88 -6.76 10.05
CA LYS A 708 27.75 -7.63 9.69
C LYS A 708 27.80 -8.87 10.55
N LEU A 709 27.17 -8.83 11.73
CA LEU A 709 27.24 -9.91 12.72
C LEU A 709 26.40 -11.13 12.33
N THR A 710 25.24 -10.91 11.67
CA THR A 710 24.40 -11.98 11.13
C THR A 710 23.85 -11.58 9.76
N LYS A 711 23.09 -12.47 9.08
CA LYS A 711 22.42 -12.13 7.82
C LYS A 711 21.43 -10.97 7.99
N SER A 712 20.78 -10.87 9.14
CA SER A 712 19.73 -9.88 9.45
C SER A 712 20.20 -8.75 10.38
N TYR A 713 21.40 -8.82 10.95
CA TYR A 713 21.87 -7.85 11.93
C TYR A 713 23.22 -7.23 11.56
N THR A 714 23.20 -5.91 11.37
CA THR A 714 24.40 -5.10 11.08
C THR A 714 24.61 -4.11 12.24
N PHE A 715 25.73 -4.22 12.89
CA PHE A 715 26.18 -3.24 13.91
C PHE A 715 26.86 -2.07 13.22
N ASN A 716 26.41 -0.84 13.49
CA ASN A 716 26.95 0.36 12.89
C ASN A 716 27.29 1.38 13.98
N LEU A 717 28.57 1.66 14.15
CA LEU A 717 29.08 2.59 15.15
C LEU A 717 29.72 3.79 14.45
N LYS A 718 29.14 4.97 14.65
CA LYS A 718 29.72 6.26 14.22
C LYS A 718 30.26 6.98 15.43
N ALA A 719 31.49 7.46 15.33
CA ALA A 719 32.15 8.21 16.39
C ALA A 719 32.95 9.39 15.80
N ASP A 720 32.78 10.56 16.38
CA ASP A 720 33.49 11.77 16.03
C ASP A 720 34.47 12.16 17.13
N PHE A 721 35.69 12.51 16.72
CA PHE A 721 36.78 12.92 17.62
C PHE A 721 37.20 14.35 17.26
N ALA A 722 37.02 15.30 18.18
CA ALA A 722 37.49 16.65 17.98
C ALA A 722 39.00 16.71 18.05
N THR A 723 39.59 17.42 17.10
CA THR A 723 41.03 17.55 16.93
C THR A 723 41.62 18.54 17.93
N TYR A 724 40.87 19.59 18.26
CA TYR A 724 41.38 20.68 19.13
C TYR A 724 40.94 20.53 20.56
N ALA A 725 41.87 20.82 21.48
CA ALA A 725 41.63 20.76 22.91
C ALA A 725 40.81 21.98 23.38
N TYR A 726 40.09 21.82 24.49
CA TYR A 726 39.59 22.96 25.21
C TYR A 726 40.71 23.67 25.94
N GLU A 727 40.64 25.00 26.02
CA GLU A 727 41.51 25.89 26.76
C GLU A 727 40.63 26.82 27.61
N ALA A 728 41.19 27.30 28.72
CA ALA A 728 40.56 28.29 29.61
C ALA A 728 41.65 29.19 30.20
N ASP A 729 41.38 30.45 30.26
CA ASP A 729 42.36 31.44 30.74
C ASP A 729 42.64 31.29 32.23
N SER A 730 41.69 30.84 33.01
CA SER A 730 41.79 30.52 34.44
C SER A 730 40.76 29.51 34.88
N VAL A 731 40.93 28.90 36.06
CA VAL A 731 39.92 28.03 36.66
C VAL A 731 38.67 28.85 36.97
N GLY A 732 37.53 28.41 36.38
CA GLY A 732 36.25 29.13 36.49
C GLY A 732 35.91 30.02 35.27
N ALA A 733 36.88 30.31 34.39
CA ALA A 733 36.61 31.03 33.15
C ALA A 733 35.88 30.13 32.14
N LYS A 734 35.07 30.74 31.26
CA LYS A 734 34.35 29.99 30.22
C LYS A 734 35.35 29.31 29.29
N PRO A 735 35.32 27.98 29.17
CA PRO A 735 36.22 27.27 28.29
C PRO A 735 35.90 27.56 26.81
N TYR A 736 36.93 27.60 25.98
CA TYR A 736 36.85 27.79 24.55
C TYR A 736 37.67 26.72 23.82
N ILE A 737 37.43 26.51 22.55
CA ILE A 737 38.22 25.59 21.73
C ILE A 737 39.53 26.32 21.37
N GLY A 738 40.65 25.84 21.90
CA GLY A 738 41.96 26.37 21.67
C GLY A 738 42.53 26.09 20.29
N THR A 739 43.81 26.49 20.08
CA THR A 739 44.55 26.21 18.84
C THR A 739 45.45 24.99 18.92
N HIS A 740 45.69 24.45 20.11
CA HIS A 740 46.48 23.27 20.30
C HIS A 740 45.63 21.99 20.01
N THR A 741 46.21 21.09 19.23
CA THR A 741 45.56 19.82 18.97
C THR A 741 45.62 18.86 20.17
N GLU A 742 44.66 17.99 20.33
CA GLU A 742 44.71 16.90 21.30
C GLU A 742 45.94 16.01 21.07
N TYR A 743 46.33 15.81 19.81
CA TYR A 743 47.53 15.04 19.44
C TYR A 743 48.83 15.65 19.98
N SER A 744 48.96 16.99 19.98
CA SER A 744 50.12 17.68 20.55
C SER A 744 50.24 17.47 22.07
N LYS A 745 49.14 17.14 22.74
CA LYS A 745 49.07 16.78 24.16
C LYS A 745 49.15 15.25 24.40
N GLY A 746 49.51 14.48 23.38
CA GLY A 746 49.66 13.02 23.46
C GLY A 746 48.32 12.27 23.54
N ARG A 747 47.21 12.87 23.14
CA ARG A 747 45.87 12.30 23.17
C ARG A 747 45.35 12.00 21.76
N PHE A 748 44.57 10.92 21.57
CA PHE A 748 44.04 10.53 20.25
C PHE A 748 43.00 11.49 19.68
N GLY A 749 42.46 12.37 20.44
CA GLY A 749 41.36 13.26 20.06
C GLY A 749 40.35 13.37 21.19
N ARG A 750 39.50 14.36 21.15
CA ARG A 750 38.44 14.53 22.13
C ARG A 750 37.14 13.89 21.55
N PHE A 751 36.72 12.79 22.14
CA PHE A 751 35.51 12.10 21.73
C PHE A 751 34.28 13.00 21.92
N GLN A 752 33.53 13.25 20.85
CA GLN A 752 32.37 14.15 20.89
C GLN A 752 31.06 13.42 21.06
N GLY A 753 31.02 12.18 20.72
CA GLY A 753 29.83 11.35 20.90
C GLY A 753 29.72 10.18 19.94
N MET A 754 28.79 9.32 20.24
CA MET A 754 28.38 8.20 19.39
C MET A 754 26.88 8.03 19.45
N SER A 755 26.32 7.42 18.43
CA SER A 755 24.91 7.05 18.37
C SER A 755 24.80 5.60 17.90
N GLN A 756 24.02 4.81 18.64
CA GLN A 756 23.78 3.41 18.32
C GLN A 756 22.28 3.12 18.43
N ASN A 757 21.75 2.41 17.46
CA ASN A 757 20.40 1.89 17.49
C ASN A 757 20.46 0.36 17.34
N LEU A 758 19.91 -0.34 18.32
CA LEU A 758 19.84 -1.79 18.38
C LEU A 758 18.38 -2.20 18.21
N SER A 759 18.05 -2.89 17.14
CA SER A 759 16.73 -3.46 16.94
C SER A 759 16.82 -4.98 16.90
N TYR A 760 15.94 -5.64 17.62
CA TYR A 760 15.88 -7.09 17.67
C TYR A 760 14.44 -7.58 17.78
N THR A 761 14.07 -8.55 16.96
CA THR A 761 12.75 -9.18 17.01
C THR A 761 12.89 -10.61 17.55
N LEU A 762 12.23 -10.83 18.67
CA LEU A 762 12.06 -12.12 19.33
C LEU A 762 10.78 -12.78 18.80
N SER A 763 10.85 -14.09 18.55
CA SER A 763 9.70 -14.92 18.20
C SER A 763 9.87 -16.30 18.85
N ASN A 764 8.80 -17.08 18.92
CA ASN A 764 8.84 -18.46 19.44
C ASN A 764 9.95 -19.28 18.80
N GLU A 765 10.09 -19.24 17.50
CA GLU A 765 11.10 -20.02 16.78
C GLU A 765 12.52 -19.58 17.16
N LYS A 766 12.77 -18.27 17.21
CA LYS A 766 14.10 -17.74 17.58
C LYS A 766 14.46 -18.04 19.04
N VAL A 767 13.49 -17.99 19.93
CA VAL A 767 13.71 -18.31 21.34
C VAL A 767 13.97 -19.81 21.52
N ALA A 768 13.22 -20.67 20.84
CA ALA A 768 13.47 -22.11 20.81
C ALA A 768 14.86 -22.43 20.24
N ASP A 769 15.28 -21.75 19.18
CA ASP A 769 16.61 -21.89 18.60
C ASP A 769 17.73 -21.46 19.57
N ILE A 770 17.52 -20.36 20.32
CA ILE A 770 18.46 -19.92 21.36
C ILE A 770 18.57 -20.97 22.47
N PHE A 771 17.45 -21.54 22.95
CA PHE A 771 17.46 -22.59 23.95
C PHE A 771 18.10 -23.89 23.45
N LYS A 772 17.85 -24.32 22.22
CA LYS A 772 18.52 -25.46 21.57
C LYS A 772 20.03 -25.23 21.49
N TRP A 773 20.46 -24.03 21.11
CA TRP A 773 21.88 -23.67 21.07
C TRP A 773 22.53 -23.71 22.47
N LEU A 774 21.82 -23.18 23.49
CA LEU A 774 22.30 -23.23 24.90
C LEU A 774 22.40 -24.67 25.44
N ARG A 775 21.55 -25.59 24.95
CA ARG A 775 21.62 -27.01 25.29
C ARG A 775 22.65 -27.81 24.49
N GLY A 776 23.31 -27.17 23.51
CA GLY A 776 24.30 -27.84 22.65
C GLY A 776 23.70 -28.75 21.58
N GLU A 777 22.41 -28.67 21.33
CA GLU A 777 21.70 -29.44 20.30
C GLU A 777 22.04 -28.92 18.90
N LYS A 778 22.37 -29.81 17.96
CA LYS A 778 22.68 -29.45 16.57
C LYS A 778 21.37 -29.08 15.84
N ARG A 779 21.38 -27.98 15.11
CA ARG A 779 20.29 -27.48 14.25
C ARG A 779 19.97 -28.51 13.14
N ASP A 780 18.75 -28.97 13.06
CA ASP A 780 18.27 -29.83 11.98
C ASP A 780 18.15 -29.05 10.66
N LYS A 781 19.09 -29.29 9.76
CA LYS A 781 19.27 -28.54 8.50
C LYS A 781 18.24 -28.86 7.41
N LYS A 782 17.32 -29.80 7.60
CA LYS A 782 16.39 -30.26 6.57
C LYS A 782 15.10 -29.42 6.44
N LYS A 783 14.69 -28.71 7.49
CA LYS A 783 13.47 -27.87 7.47
C LYS A 783 13.69 -26.43 6.94
N ASP A 784 14.96 -25.97 6.84
CA ASP A 784 15.25 -24.58 6.43
C ASP A 784 15.25 -24.34 4.90
N LYS A 785 15.22 -25.38 4.07
CA LYS A 785 15.26 -25.22 2.59
C LYS A 785 13.92 -24.88 1.96
N ASP A 786 12.82 -25.24 2.60
CA ASP A 786 11.47 -24.96 2.05
C ASP A 786 10.92 -23.62 2.56
N LYS A 787 11.34 -23.15 3.75
CA LYS A 787 10.92 -21.85 4.30
C LYS A 787 11.63 -20.63 3.67
N ASN A 788 12.86 -20.78 3.16
CA ASN A 788 13.60 -19.66 2.54
C ASN A 788 13.05 -19.21 1.17
N LYS A 789 12.03 -19.86 0.63
CA LYS A 789 11.33 -19.40 -0.59
C LYS A 789 10.13 -18.49 -0.33
N GLU A 790 9.63 -18.48 0.90
CA GLU A 790 8.49 -17.64 1.31
C GLU A 790 8.92 -16.37 2.07
N GLU A 791 10.14 -16.32 2.63
CA GLU A 791 10.64 -15.17 3.39
C GLU A 791 11.26 -14.04 2.53
N ASP A 792 11.61 -14.28 1.28
CA ASP A 792 12.19 -13.25 0.38
C ASP A 792 11.12 -12.29 -0.20
N GLU A 793 9.83 -12.49 0.08
CA GLU A 793 8.73 -11.66 -0.44
C GLU A 793 8.12 -10.70 0.61
N TYR A 794 8.66 -10.68 1.86
CA TYR A 794 8.09 -9.90 2.97
C TYR A 794 9.05 -8.90 3.65
N ASP A 795 10.13 -8.47 2.99
CA ASP A 795 10.97 -7.38 3.53
C ASP A 795 10.86 -6.11 2.69
N THR A 796 9.70 -5.49 2.73
CA THR A 796 9.54 -4.08 2.39
C THR A 796 9.03 -3.35 3.61
N GLY A 797 9.81 -2.35 4.03
CA GLY A 797 9.66 -1.55 5.21
C GLY A 797 8.22 -1.18 5.56
N VAL A 798 7.85 -1.50 6.77
CA VAL A 798 6.60 -1.05 7.39
C VAL A 798 6.69 0.45 7.62
N GLU A 799 6.28 1.23 6.63
CA GLU A 799 5.68 2.52 6.90
C GLU A 799 4.29 2.25 7.46
N THR A 800 4.12 2.56 8.73
CA THR A 800 2.84 2.51 9.43
C THR A 800 1.90 3.56 8.84
N ASN A 801 1.19 3.19 7.78
CA ASN A 801 0.02 3.91 7.33
C ASN A 801 -1.22 3.27 7.97
N LEU A 802 -1.77 3.96 8.94
CA LEU A 802 -2.99 3.60 9.68
C LEU A 802 -4.29 3.76 8.84
N ASP A 803 -4.18 3.83 7.52
CA ASP A 803 -5.33 3.96 6.61
C ASP A 803 -5.76 2.64 5.96
N THR A 804 -5.30 1.48 6.47
CA THR A 804 -5.67 0.17 5.92
C THR A 804 -6.76 -0.53 6.74
N GLU A 805 -7.79 0.19 7.18
CA GLU A 805 -8.98 -0.44 7.79
C GLU A 805 -10.03 -0.94 6.79
N MET A 806 -9.75 -0.98 5.48
CA MET A 806 -10.76 -1.40 4.47
C MET A 806 -10.34 -2.53 3.52
N GLU A 807 -9.36 -3.36 3.82
CA GLU A 807 -9.09 -4.57 3.02
C GLU A 807 -9.03 -5.90 3.81
N ALA A 808 -9.71 -6.00 4.93
CA ALA A 808 -9.84 -7.26 5.67
C ALA A 808 -10.97 -8.18 5.14
N GLY A 809 -11.33 -8.09 3.87
CA GLY A 809 -12.45 -8.83 3.27
C GLY A 809 -12.10 -9.93 2.26
N LYS A 810 -10.85 -10.39 2.16
CA LYS A 810 -10.50 -11.46 1.18
C LYS A 810 -9.43 -12.43 1.65
N HIS A 811 -9.62 -13.08 2.78
CA HIS A 811 -8.93 -14.34 3.04
C HIS A 811 -9.85 -15.27 3.82
N GLY A 812 -10.87 -15.79 3.15
CA GLY A 812 -11.35 -17.13 3.45
C GLY A 812 -10.24 -18.10 3.07
N ALA A 813 -9.28 -18.32 3.96
CA ALA A 813 -8.33 -19.40 3.79
C ALA A 813 -9.14 -20.71 3.78
N LYS A 814 -9.29 -21.34 2.62
CA LYS A 814 -9.72 -22.73 2.53
C LYS A 814 -8.81 -23.53 3.45
N ARG A 815 -9.36 -23.97 4.57
CA ARG A 815 -8.75 -24.97 5.44
C ARG A 815 -8.40 -26.16 4.54
N LYS A 816 -7.10 -26.43 4.39
CA LYS A 816 -6.68 -27.71 3.82
C LYS A 816 -7.07 -28.77 4.84
N GLU A 817 -8.00 -29.63 4.48
CA GLU A 817 -8.17 -30.90 5.17
C GLU A 817 -6.82 -31.61 5.20
N GLY A 818 -6.20 -31.71 6.36
CA GLY A 818 -4.93 -32.41 6.55
C GLY A 818 -3.98 -31.90 7.63
N ASP A 819 -4.14 -30.69 8.17
CA ASP A 819 -3.36 -30.26 9.32
C ASP A 819 -4.01 -30.78 10.61
N MET A 820 -3.74 -32.06 10.93
CA MET A 820 -3.92 -32.54 12.30
C MET A 820 -2.93 -31.78 13.17
N ALA A 821 -3.44 -31.12 14.23
CA ALA A 821 -2.60 -30.47 15.23
C ALA A 821 -1.55 -31.48 15.75
N GLU A 822 -0.27 -31.07 15.75
CA GLU A 822 0.80 -31.89 16.34
C GLU A 822 0.44 -32.16 17.80
N THR A 823 0.21 -33.41 18.12
CA THR A 823 0.02 -33.86 19.50
C THR A 823 1.35 -34.36 20.02
N ASP A 824 1.61 -34.20 21.33
CA ASP A 824 2.74 -34.84 22.02
C ASP A 824 2.55 -36.37 22.12
N GLU A 825 3.55 -37.08 22.63
CA GLU A 825 3.51 -38.54 22.76
C GLU A 825 2.36 -39.03 23.68
N ASP A 826 1.81 -38.15 24.52
CA ASP A 826 0.69 -38.41 25.42
C ASP A 826 -0.69 -38.02 24.82
N GLY A 827 -0.73 -37.56 23.58
CA GLY A 827 -1.97 -37.21 22.85
C GLY A 827 -2.50 -35.81 23.15
N TYR A 828 -1.79 -34.97 23.89
CA TYR A 828 -2.16 -33.57 24.13
C TYR A 828 -1.70 -32.67 22.97
N MET A 829 -2.55 -31.74 22.55
CA MET A 829 -2.18 -30.75 21.56
C MET A 829 -1.01 -29.88 22.05
N LEU A 830 0.08 -29.84 21.28
CA LEU A 830 1.20 -28.94 21.52
C LEU A 830 0.71 -27.50 21.35
N PHE A 831 0.41 -26.84 22.49
CA PHE A 831 -0.04 -25.46 22.50
C PHE A 831 1.16 -24.52 22.37
N SER A 832 1.49 -24.14 21.15
CA SER A 832 2.47 -23.09 20.87
C SER A 832 1.74 -21.78 20.60
N LEU A 833 1.81 -20.84 21.53
CA LEU A 833 1.33 -19.46 21.30
C LEU A 833 2.28 -18.76 20.33
N PRO A 834 1.89 -18.47 19.08
CA PRO A 834 2.72 -17.66 18.21
C PRO A 834 2.75 -16.22 18.71
N TRP A 835 3.91 -15.74 19.08
CA TRP A 835 4.13 -14.36 19.48
C TRP A 835 5.39 -13.78 18.83
N SER A 836 5.40 -12.48 18.65
CA SER A 836 6.57 -11.72 18.24
C SER A 836 6.71 -10.47 19.10
N LEU A 837 7.92 -10.15 19.49
CA LEU A 837 8.28 -8.97 20.25
C LEU A 837 9.45 -8.27 19.58
N SER A 838 9.23 -7.10 19.06
CA SER A 838 10.25 -6.23 18.48
C SER A 838 10.71 -5.21 19.51
N LEU A 839 11.99 -5.19 19.79
CA LEU A 839 12.64 -4.27 20.70
C LEU A 839 13.57 -3.35 19.89
N SER A 840 13.46 -2.06 20.09
CA SER A 840 14.38 -1.07 19.51
C SER A 840 14.92 -0.20 20.62
N TYR A 841 16.23 -0.31 20.86
CA TYR A 841 16.93 0.46 21.88
C TYR A 841 17.91 1.41 21.25
N GLY A 842 17.67 2.70 21.42
CA GLY A 842 18.54 3.77 20.98
C GLY A 842 19.39 4.31 22.14
N ILE A 843 20.69 4.40 21.96
CA ILE A 843 21.62 5.07 22.88
C ILE A 843 22.42 6.11 22.11
N THR A 844 22.39 7.32 22.60
CA THR A 844 23.21 8.42 22.11
C THR A 844 24.03 8.98 23.26
N MET A 845 25.32 9.02 23.07
CA MET A 845 26.27 9.65 23.99
C MET A 845 26.80 10.90 23.32
N ARG A 846 26.68 12.04 23.95
CA ARG A 846 27.19 13.33 23.46
C ARG A 846 27.88 14.12 24.56
N GLU A 847 28.84 14.93 24.18
CA GLU A 847 29.47 15.91 25.07
C GLU A 847 28.41 16.93 25.53
N ASN A 848 28.30 17.13 26.85
CA ASN A 848 27.29 18.01 27.47
C ASN A 848 27.93 19.39 27.75
N THR A 849 27.91 20.27 26.78
CA THR A 849 28.44 21.61 26.90
C THR A 849 27.66 22.53 27.86
N SER A 850 26.45 22.10 28.27
CA SER A 850 25.67 22.81 29.31
C SER A 850 25.97 22.31 30.71
N GLY A 851 26.77 21.24 30.88
CA GLY A 851 27.21 20.75 32.17
C GLY A 851 28.42 21.48 32.74
N SER A 852 28.76 21.16 34.00
CA SER A 852 29.95 21.74 34.67
C SER A 852 31.23 21.23 33.98
N PHE A 853 32.08 22.17 33.53
CA PHE A 853 33.34 21.85 32.90
C PHE A 853 34.36 21.38 33.93
N ASN A 854 35.08 20.33 33.62
CA ASN A 854 36.15 19.83 34.47
C ASN A 854 37.50 20.39 34.02
N TYR A 855 38.02 21.35 34.76
CA TYR A 855 39.30 22.05 34.44
C TYR A 855 40.53 21.14 34.59
N ASN A 856 40.47 20.08 35.42
CA ASN A 856 41.61 19.14 35.54
C ASN A 856 41.76 18.27 34.29
N THR A 857 40.65 17.83 33.71
CA THR A 857 40.64 17.01 32.49
C THR A 857 40.48 17.83 31.22
N MET A 858 40.12 19.09 31.36
CA MET A 858 39.78 20.03 30.26
C MET A 858 38.66 19.44 29.36
N ARG A 859 37.57 18.92 29.97
CA ARG A 859 36.47 18.29 29.26
C ARG A 859 35.13 18.58 29.91
N TYR A 860 34.09 18.60 29.09
CA TYR A 860 32.72 18.53 29.54
C TYR A 860 32.33 17.10 29.89
N PRO A 861 31.37 16.88 30.79
CA PRO A 861 30.79 15.55 31.03
C PRO A 861 30.00 15.05 29.80
N TYR A 862 29.87 13.76 29.69
CA TYR A 862 29.02 13.17 28.66
C TYR A 862 27.58 13.07 29.16
N LYS A 863 26.65 13.34 28.24
CA LYS A 863 25.23 13.10 28.43
C LYS A 863 24.81 11.87 27.63
N PHE A 864 24.12 10.94 28.30
CA PHE A 864 23.55 9.76 27.70
C PHE A 864 22.05 9.95 27.52
N THR A 865 21.59 9.88 26.30
CA THR A 865 20.16 9.84 25.98
C THR A 865 19.82 8.44 25.54
N GLN A 866 18.82 7.84 26.18
CA GLN A 866 18.43 6.45 25.94
C GLN A 866 16.92 6.40 25.70
N ASN A 867 16.51 5.64 24.71
CA ASN A 867 15.11 5.37 24.41
C ASN A 867 14.92 3.89 24.10
N LEU A 868 13.87 3.32 24.64
CA LEU A 868 13.45 1.95 24.37
C LEU A 868 12.07 1.99 23.76
N ASN A 869 11.91 1.43 22.57
CA ASN A 869 10.62 1.18 21.96
C ASN A 869 10.41 -0.33 21.87
N PHE A 870 9.21 -0.76 22.15
CA PHE A 870 8.84 -2.17 22.03
C PHE A 870 7.43 -2.30 21.47
N SER A 871 7.26 -3.24 20.57
CA SER A 871 5.99 -3.60 19.99
C SER A 871 5.89 -5.12 19.88
N GLY A 872 4.71 -5.65 20.11
CA GLY A 872 4.51 -7.08 20.09
C GLY A 872 3.15 -7.46 19.57
N ASN A 873 3.09 -8.70 19.09
CA ASN A 873 1.86 -9.35 18.67
C ASN A 873 1.81 -10.74 19.31
N ILE A 874 0.67 -11.10 19.89
CA ILE A 874 0.41 -12.37 20.56
C ILE A 874 -0.89 -12.93 20.01
N ARG A 875 -0.85 -14.10 19.40
CA ARG A 875 -2.04 -14.84 19.01
C ARG A 875 -2.37 -15.87 20.06
N ILE A 876 -3.38 -15.61 20.90
CA ILE A 876 -3.76 -16.48 22.01
C ILE A 876 -4.47 -17.74 21.53
N SER A 877 -5.25 -17.63 20.47
CA SER A 877 -5.90 -18.74 19.77
C SER A 877 -6.12 -18.35 18.31
N ASP A 878 -6.67 -19.23 17.49
CA ASP A 878 -6.93 -18.98 16.07
C ASP A 878 -7.80 -17.73 15.83
N GLY A 879 -8.67 -17.39 16.76
CA GLY A 879 -9.53 -16.20 16.66
C GLY A 879 -9.04 -14.98 17.44
N TRP A 880 -8.14 -15.11 18.41
CA TRP A 880 -7.69 -13.99 19.25
C TRP A 880 -6.31 -13.46 18.87
N ASN A 881 -6.24 -12.18 18.59
CA ASN A 881 -4.98 -11.48 18.32
C ASN A 881 -4.86 -10.23 19.21
N ILE A 882 -3.73 -10.12 19.91
CA ILE A 882 -3.38 -8.95 20.74
C ILE A 882 -2.13 -8.32 20.16
N SER A 883 -2.18 -7.04 19.85
CA SER A 883 -1.00 -6.26 19.51
C SER A 883 -0.83 -5.10 20.49
N PHE A 884 0.42 -4.75 20.78
CA PHE A 884 0.74 -3.64 21.66
C PHE A 884 1.99 -2.91 21.18
N SER A 885 2.05 -1.63 21.45
CA SER A 885 3.20 -0.78 21.16
C SER A 885 3.38 0.21 22.31
N SER A 886 4.61 0.37 22.77
CA SER A 886 4.98 1.29 23.84
C SER A 886 6.45 1.66 23.72
N GLY A 887 6.89 2.64 24.50
CA GLY A 887 8.29 3.00 24.64
C GLY A 887 8.57 3.61 26.01
N TYR A 888 9.84 3.73 26.32
CA TYR A 888 10.30 4.34 27.55
C TYR A 888 11.45 5.31 27.28
N ASP A 889 11.27 6.54 27.69
CA ASP A 889 12.30 7.57 27.67
C ASP A 889 13.01 7.60 29.03
N PHE A 890 14.26 7.18 29.04
CA PHE A 890 15.06 7.10 30.26
C PHE A 890 15.48 8.48 30.80
N GLU A 891 15.55 9.49 29.94
CA GLU A 891 15.91 10.85 30.33
C GLU A 891 14.77 11.52 31.08
N ASN A 892 13.57 11.49 30.51
CA ASN A 892 12.37 12.06 31.10
C ASN A 892 11.69 11.10 32.11
N LYS A 893 12.16 9.85 32.23
CA LYS A 893 11.58 8.77 33.06
C LYS A 893 10.08 8.61 32.82
N LYS A 894 9.67 8.69 31.55
CA LYS A 894 8.28 8.64 31.16
C LYS A 894 8.06 7.53 30.13
N ILE A 895 6.91 6.90 30.25
CA ILE A 895 6.41 5.98 29.23
C ILE A 895 5.91 6.83 28.06
N SER A 896 6.31 6.48 26.83
CA SER A 896 5.80 7.10 25.62
C SER A 896 4.37 6.65 25.34
N MET A 897 3.79 7.09 24.24
CA MET A 897 2.45 6.69 23.87
C MET A 897 2.33 5.17 23.85
N THR A 898 1.42 4.63 24.68
CA THR A 898 1.17 3.21 24.81
C THR A 898 -0.18 2.86 24.22
N THR A 899 -0.18 1.99 23.24
CA THR A 899 -1.39 1.51 22.57
C THR A 899 -1.45 -0.01 22.67
N ALA A 900 -2.67 -0.53 22.82
CA ALA A 900 -2.95 -1.95 22.72
C ALA A 900 -4.17 -2.15 21.83
N SER A 901 -4.18 -3.17 21.01
CA SER A 901 -5.35 -3.59 20.26
C SER A 901 -5.61 -5.06 20.47
N LEU A 902 -6.87 -5.38 20.68
CA LEU A 902 -7.39 -6.72 20.84
C LEU A 902 -8.36 -6.96 19.69
N SER A 903 -8.19 -8.00 18.95
CA SER A 903 -9.13 -8.41 17.91
C SER A 903 -9.51 -9.88 18.09
N ARG A 904 -10.76 -10.18 17.79
CA ARG A 904 -11.31 -11.53 17.78
C ARG A 904 -12.16 -11.77 16.56
N ASP A 905 -11.84 -12.81 15.85
CA ASP A 905 -12.69 -13.37 14.82
C ASP A 905 -13.70 -14.33 15.47
N LEU A 906 -14.98 -14.02 15.28
CA LEU A 906 -16.12 -14.77 15.78
C LEU A 906 -16.85 -15.46 14.63
N HIS A 907 -16.14 -15.90 13.62
CA HIS A 907 -16.66 -16.53 12.42
C HIS A 907 -17.50 -15.59 11.56
N CYS A 908 -18.71 -15.27 11.95
CA CYS A 908 -19.60 -14.36 11.22
C CYS A 908 -19.45 -12.89 11.62
N PHE A 909 -18.77 -12.61 12.73
CA PHE A 909 -18.51 -11.26 13.25
C PHE A 909 -17.04 -11.06 13.55
N ASN A 910 -16.59 -9.83 13.45
CA ASN A 910 -15.28 -9.39 13.90
C ASN A 910 -15.44 -8.41 15.06
N MET A 911 -14.73 -8.67 16.13
CA MET A 911 -14.65 -7.80 17.29
C MET A 911 -13.26 -7.19 17.37
N SER A 912 -13.17 -5.89 17.49
CA SER A 912 -11.90 -5.19 17.72
C SER A 912 -12.05 -4.18 18.86
N CYS A 913 -11.01 -4.08 19.69
CA CYS A 913 -10.92 -3.11 20.77
C CYS A 913 -9.53 -2.47 20.73
N SER A 914 -9.45 -1.20 20.43
CA SER A 914 -8.20 -0.43 20.46
C SER A 914 -8.19 0.45 21.70
N ILE A 915 -7.10 0.38 22.46
CA ILE A 915 -6.94 1.07 23.74
C ILE A 915 -5.68 1.92 23.68
N VAL A 916 -5.80 3.19 24.06
CA VAL A 916 -4.65 4.06 24.36
C VAL A 916 -4.55 4.13 25.88
N LEU A 917 -3.36 3.79 26.42
CA LEU A 917 -3.12 3.76 27.88
C LEU A 917 -2.35 4.98 28.38
N ALA A 918 -1.52 5.53 27.53
CA ALA A 918 -0.73 6.73 27.80
C ALA A 918 -0.57 7.56 26.51
N PRO A 919 -0.57 8.89 26.55
CA PRO A 919 -0.59 9.78 27.72
C PRO A 919 -1.97 9.95 28.37
N TYR A 920 -3.02 9.53 27.73
CA TYR A 920 -4.39 9.53 28.24
C TYR A 920 -5.09 8.20 27.94
N THR A 921 -6.03 7.80 28.75
CA THR A 921 -6.76 6.54 28.56
C THR A 921 -7.97 6.76 27.66
N SER A 922 -8.01 6.06 26.54
CA SER A 922 -9.17 6.03 25.66
C SER A 922 -9.35 4.64 25.05
N TYR A 923 -10.56 4.29 24.66
CA TYR A 923 -10.83 3.04 23.96
C TYR A 923 -11.80 3.24 22.81
N ASN A 924 -11.66 2.40 21.80
CA ASN A 924 -12.58 2.27 20.68
C ASN A 924 -12.90 0.79 20.52
N PHE A 925 -14.16 0.43 20.77
CA PHE A 925 -14.67 -0.91 20.59
C PHE A 925 -15.52 -0.97 19.33
N SER A 926 -15.30 -1.95 18.48
CA SER A 926 -16.05 -2.20 17.26
C SER A 926 -16.42 -3.67 17.17
N PHE A 927 -17.67 -3.92 16.85
CA PHE A 927 -18.22 -5.24 16.60
C PHE A 927 -18.98 -5.18 15.27
N ARG A 928 -18.58 -5.97 14.26
CA ARG A 928 -19.09 -5.85 12.90
C ARG A 928 -19.29 -7.22 12.27
N CYS A 929 -20.35 -7.36 11.44
CA CYS A 929 -20.53 -8.52 10.59
C CYS A 929 -19.44 -8.58 9.50
N ASN A 930 -18.93 -9.79 9.23
CA ASN A 930 -17.88 -10.02 8.23
C ASN A 930 -18.41 -9.94 6.79
N ALA A 931 -19.71 -10.16 6.57
CA ALA A 931 -20.31 -10.07 5.25
C ALA A 931 -20.32 -8.63 4.73
N ALA A 932 -19.74 -8.40 3.56
CA ALA A 932 -19.62 -7.08 2.96
C ALA A 932 -20.97 -6.36 2.78
N THR A 933 -22.02 -7.10 2.48
CA THR A 933 -23.39 -6.57 2.30
C THR A 933 -24.07 -6.16 3.60
N LEU A 934 -23.65 -6.70 4.74
CA LEU A 934 -24.28 -6.49 6.05
C LEU A 934 -23.41 -5.74 7.05
N THR A 935 -22.14 -5.48 6.72
CA THR A 935 -21.16 -4.83 7.62
C THR A 935 -21.66 -3.50 8.18
N ASP A 936 -22.34 -2.69 7.37
CA ASP A 936 -22.87 -1.39 7.80
C ASP A 936 -24.18 -1.51 8.57
N ALA A 937 -24.99 -2.54 8.30
CA ALA A 937 -26.27 -2.77 8.96
C ALA A 937 -26.09 -3.44 10.33
N LEU A 938 -25.09 -4.34 10.44
CA LEU A 938 -24.82 -5.12 11.64
C LEU A 938 -23.47 -4.70 12.25
N LYS A 939 -23.43 -3.46 12.74
CA LYS A 939 -22.27 -2.91 13.45
C LYS A 939 -22.67 -2.31 14.78
N TYR A 940 -21.78 -2.44 15.75
CA TYR A 940 -21.86 -1.75 17.04
C TYR A 940 -20.50 -1.14 17.35
N ASP A 941 -20.42 0.17 17.36
CA ASP A 941 -19.21 0.91 17.69
C ASP A 941 -19.43 1.68 19.00
N LYS A 942 -18.57 1.45 20.00
CA LYS A 942 -18.58 2.19 21.26
C LYS A 942 -17.21 2.79 21.50
N ARG A 943 -17.19 4.08 21.80
CA ARG A 943 -15.98 4.82 22.10
C ARG A 943 -16.05 5.41 23.48
N SER A 944 -14.88 5.63 24.13
CA SER A 944 -14.88 6.34 25.40
C SER A 944 -15.38 7.76 25.19
N SER A 945 -16.35 8.21 26.00
CA SER A 945 -16.75 9.60 26.04
C SER A 945 -15.62 10.41 26.66
N TYR A 946 -14.96 11.24 25.86
CA TYR A 946 -13.96 12.17 26.35
C TYR A 946 -14.67 13.48 26.69
N SER A 947 -14.71 13.86 27.97
CA SER A 947 -15.10 15.22 28.36
C SER A 947 -13.93 16.16 28.02
N ASN A 948 -14.21 17.25 27.30
CA ASN A 948 -13.23 18.27 26.91
C ASN A 948 -12.57 19.03 28.10
N ALA A 949 -12.57 18.47 29.30
CA ALA A 949 -12.02 19.09 30.49
C ALA A 949 -10.52 18.86 30.70
N VAL A 950 -9.80 18.31 29.68
CA VAL A 950 -8.34 18.27 29.76
C VAL A 950 -7.79 19.60 29.26
N GLN A 951 -7.52 20.48 30.20
CA GLN A 951 -6.66 21.62 29.94
C GLN A 951 -5.25 21.08 29.64
N TRP A 952 -4.81 21.31 28.42
CA TRP A 952 -3.43 21.09 28.04
C TRP A 952 -2.59 22.26 28.57
N TYR A 953 -1.79 22.02 29.60
CA TYR A 953 -0.80 22.97 30.09
C TYR A 953 0.50 22.87 29.29
#